data_ff11fdd39159d09dba63048583fd9107
#
_entry.id   ff11fdd39159d09dba63048583fd9107
#
_cell.length_a   1.000
_cell.length_b   1.000
_cell.length_c   1.000
_cell.angle_alpha   90.00
_cell.angle_beta   90.00
_cell.angle_gamma   90.00
#
_symmetry.space_group_name_H-M   'P 1'
#
loop_
_entity.id
_entity.type
_entity.pdbx_description
1 polymer ?
#
loop_
_entity_poly.entity_id
_entity_poly.type
_entity_poly.pdbx_seq_one_letter_code
_entity_poly.pdbx_strand_id
1 'polypeptide(L)'
;MNQPEWLEANKQVYSKEHGVIHIAAIIEKNLYFKKGSLNQIIFDWEHEVKSGNLLPLNQAPTGKSILYQEIAAILDGSGKLQSCNIIPAQKAKLYPIPDDIHPLVRNALSKSGITQLYSHQVEAWEAYKKGEDIILQTPTSSGKSISFLIPIVHECLKGKSALVFFNLKALAFDQVEKIRSFVSHLDEEIRPQILNINGDIPPQERKQLYSNQPSILCVTPDVWNHELNNYQFDSNWGFRETIRKLSIIVCDEMHFYQGIFGSHFALLNRRTQFMIESAGNDISKLQYIFASATISNSSEIAQKISNRVEQSNLAVIDESGAKRSEITFLSLKARNNTLYQTAQVAAMLVSKGIVGICFCDSRELVKVLTNAIRKALVEMQLPHMGETISAFYGSMKANQRNKIIANIQGGKVKFIISTSALEAGLDIGSIDATIVHSYPGSILAFRQRAGRAGRQEAGLLVFIPSKRSIMDSYYANHPERLLSDPPEIINFNHNYETTLEQHILACCKESKPTQAQIARHFGSSGDAIARQLIGDNQLIFSYNQRLTTNRNLGYVHSKIKFRGNTDQNISYINQDSAEDFEESSASSALREVYPGAIYLAQDFDGNPVQYKSQELNLIEGKAILKPIEATNLFSRPEGSLNFEEIKIVGEAKIINLSQGAARFTPVSAKIKEEIYGYNLYRLEQKWTCTNNRCRNFNLNLPGHIQTCPACNTQLIEREFVELLEENKYKEAFALNYNTFCVRVEINADARKYFSAIVKNLRKEILNKQKYISNEDKQLFESNETQICVHTLAHQLMLSLPLVEHGANSRDIDFMLIEVPSNYKIVGYFFDTCEHGTGMCDTLIKYLETAFIKAKFLVDNCPCKYGCSSCTTIQRCPDDNKALFKSVGLSLLEEIINPTQTRTINQ
;
A
#
# COMPACT_ATOMS: atom_id res chain seq x y z
N MET A 1 20.72 14.64 -42.15
CA MET A 1 21.12 13.56 -41.25
C MET A 1 21.91 12.55 -42.06
N ASN A 2 23.02 11.99 -41.53
CA ASN A 2 23.63 10.86 -42.21
C ASN A 2 22.67 9.69 -42.15
N GLN A 3 22.50 8.98 -43.27
CA GLN A 3 21.63 7.83 -43.35
C GLN A 3 22.10 6.76 -42.38
N PRO A 4 21.21 6.24 -41.49
CA PRO A 4 21.57 5.19 -40.56
C PRO A 4 21.98 3.91 -41.29
N GLU A 5 22.95 3.16 -40.76
CA GLU A 5 23.45 1.89 -41.33
C GLU A 5 22.37 0.82 -41.51
N TRP A 6 21.29 0.88 -40.70
CA TRP A 6 20.17 -0.06 -40.79
C TRP A 6 19.18 0.32 -41.90
N LEU A 7 19.25 1.53 -42.43
CA LEU A 7 18.34 2.04 -43.45
C LEU A 7 19.04 2.00 -44.81
N GLU A 8 19.14 0.83 -45.42
CA GLU A 8 19.79 0.59 -46.70
C GLU A 8 18.87 -0.23 -47.62
N ALA A 9 19.09 -0.10 -48.94
CA ALA A 9 18.43 -0.93 -49.94
C ALA A 9 18.64 -2.41 -49.64
N ASN A 10 17.64 -3.24 -49.90
CA ASN A 10 17.61 -4.67 -49.63
C ASN A 10 17.58 -5.05 -48.12
N LYS A 11 17.50 -4.12 -47.17
CA LYS A 11 17.25 -4.43 -45.76
C LYS A 11 15.76 -4.35 -45.43
N GLN A 12 15.38 -5.04 -44.35
CA GLN A 12 14.05 -4.95 -43.77
C GLN A 12 14.04 -3.94 -42.65
N VAL A 13 12.99 -3.12 -42.62
CA VAL A 13 12.74 -2.12 -41.57
C VAL A 13 11.28 -2.16 -41.17
N TYR A 14 10.97 -1.62 -40.01
CA TYR A 14 9.61 -1.51 -39.56
C TYR A 14 9.08 -0.09 -39.76
N SER A 15 7.91 0.03 -40.40
CA SER A 15 7.14 1.26 -40.54
C SER A 15 5.86 1.17 -39.71
N LYS A 16 5.52 2.19 -38.93
CA LYS A 16 4.27 2.20 -38.15
C LYS A 16 3.02 2.09 -39.01
N GLU A 17 3.06 2.67 -40.20
CA GLU A 17 1.93 2.66 -41.14
C GLU A 17 1.82 1.37 -41.94
N HIS A 18 2.98 0.82 -42.34
CA HIS A 18 3.04 -0.28 -43.30
C HIS A 18 3.48 -1.62 -42.74
N GLY A 19 3.91 -1.69 -41.45
CA GLY A 19 4.48 -2.88 -40.84
C GLY A 19 5.91 -3.16 -41.28
N VAL A 20 6.31 -4.43 -41.31
CA VAL A 20 7.66 -4.80 -41.82
C VAL A 20 7.68 -4.62 -43.33
N ILE A 21 8.58 -3.77 -43.81
CA ILE A 21 8.76 -3.45 -45.24
C ILE A 21 10.16 -3.84 -45.67
N HIS A 22 10.28 -4.26 -46.93
CA HIS A 22 11.57 -4.56 -47.56
C HIS A 22 11.94 -3.39 -48.46
N ILE A 23 13.02 -2.67 -48.14
CA ILE A 23 13.46 -1.51 -48.88
C ILE A 23 13.96 -1.93 -50.25
N ALA A 24 13.31 -1.44 -51.30
CA ALA A 24 13.72 -1.66 -52.67
C ALA A 24 14.78 -0.67 -53.09
N ALA A 25 14.63 0.60 -52.78
CA ALA A 25 15.58 1.65 -53.03
C ALA A 25 15.38 2.84 -52.09
N ILE A 26 16.45 3.62 -51.88
CA ILE A 26 16.40 4.92 -51.24
C ILE A 26 16.97 5.92 -52.22
N ILE A 27 16.17 6.90 -52.61
CA ILE A 27 16.57 7.97 -53.56
C ILE A 27 16.30 9.30 -52.84
N GLU A 28 17.39 10.04 -52.56
CA GLU A 28 17.36 11.28 -51.80
C GLU A 28 16.68 11.07 -50.42
N LYS A 29 15.50 11.69 -50.18
CA LYS A 29 14.73 11.55 -48.96
C LYS A 29 13.59 10.57 -49.05
N ASN A 30 13.43 9.87 -50.15
CA ASN A 30 12.30 8.97 -50.41
C ASN A 30 12.73 7.51 -50.30
N LEU A 31 11.96 6.71 -49.60
CA LEU A 31 12.17 5.28 -49.42
C LEU A 31 11.10 4.52 -50.21
N TYR A 32 11.57 3.68 -51.13
CA TYR A 32 10.71 2.88 -52.01
C TYR A 32 10.66 1.44 -51.53
N PHE A 33 9.46 0.86 -51.48
CA PHE A 33 9.24 -0.54 -51.06
C PHE A 33 8.03 -1.14 -51.79
N LYS A 34 7.94 -2.48 -51.75
CA LYS A 34 6.78 -3.19 -52.32
C LYS A 34 5.87 -3.69 -51.20
N LYS A 35 4.54 -3.50 -51.35
CA LYS A 35 3.51 -4.12 -50.53
C LYS A 35 2.57 -4.92 -51.44
N GLY A 36 2.78 -6.25 -51.45
CA GLY A 36 2.16 -7.12 -52.44
C GLY A 36 2.64 -6.79 -53.86
N SER A 37 1.73 -6.55 -54.79
CA SER A 37 2.05 -6.16 -56.20
C SER A 37 2.24 -4.65 -56.41
N LEU A 38 2.05 -3.80 -55.37
CA LEU A 38 2.10 -2.36 -55.47
C LEU A 38 3.43 -1.79 -55.02
N ASN A 39 4.01 -0.86 -55.78
CA ASN A 39 5.13 -0.04 -55.36
C ASN A 39 4.60 1.09 -54.47
N GLN A 40 5.22 1.29 -53.28
CA GLN A 40 4.85 2.36 -52.37
C GLN A 40 6.07 3.17 -52.01
N ILE A 41 5.84 4.40 -51.54
CA ILE A 41 6.90 5.39 -51.24
C ILE A 41 6.60 5.94 -49.83
N ILE A 42 7.64 5.97 -48.98
CA ILE A 42 7.66 6.80 -47.81
C ILE A 42 8.42 8.07 -48.14
N PHE A 43 7.73 9.20 -48.08
CA PHE A 43 8.36 10.52 -48.33
C PHE A 43 9.07 11.00 -47.05
N ASP A 44 10.24 11.63 -47.23
CA ASP A 44 11.06 12.19 -46.16
C ASP A 44 11.35 11.17 -45.04
N TRP A 45 12.09 10.11 -45.35
CA TRP A 45 12.51 9.10 -44.36
C TRP A 45 13.28 9.71 -43.18
N GLU A 46 13.93 10.88 -43.31
CA GLU A 46 14.58 11.54 -42.18
C GLU A 46 13.56 12.02 -41.13
N HIS A 47 12.44 12.54 -41.58
CA HIS A 47 11.32 12.90 -40.70
C HIS A 47 10.73 11.66 -40.04
N GLU A 48 10.51 10.59 -40.79
CA GLU A 48 9.93 9.35 -40.29
C GLU A 48 10.82 8.61 -39.27
N VAL A 49 12.12 8.69 -39.44
CA VAL A 49 13.11 8.17 -38.46
C VAL A 49 13.13 9.04 -37.21
N LYS A 50 13.14 10.36 -37.33
CA LYS A 50 13.12 11.28 -36.18
C LYS A 50 11.85 11.19 -35.36
N SER A 51 10.71 11.01 -36.01
CA SER A 51 9.43 10.84 -35.37
C SER A 51 9.20 9.43 -34.81
N GLY A 52 10.13 8.51 -35.06
CA GLY A 52 10.03 7.11 -34.62
C GLY A 52 8.96 6.31 -35.38
N ASN A 53 8.55 6.75 -36.55
CA ASN A 53 7.62 6.05 -37.44
C ASN A 53 8.32 4.99 -38.31
N LEU A 54 9.62 5.15 -38.52
CA LEU A 54 10.47 4.20 -39.21
C LEU A 54 11.58 3.75 -38.27
N LEU A 55 11.67 2.44 -38.03
CA LEU A 55 12.56 1.83 -37.03
C LEU A 55 13.38 0.68 -37.65
N PRO A 56 14.59 0.38 -37.13
CA PRO A 56 15.30 -0.84 -37.49
C PRO A 56 14.50 -2.08 -37.10
N LEU A 57 14.63 -3.17 -37.85
CA LEU A 57 13.80 -4.37 -37.64
C LEU A 57 13.93 -4.98 -36.24
N ASN A 58 15.12 -4.85 -35.61
CA ASN A 58 15.35 -5.28 -34.23
C ASN A 58 14.65 -4.41 -33.18
N GLN A 59 14.08 -3.30 -33.56
CA GLN A 59 13.23 -2.41 -32.75
C GLN A 59 11.78 -2.46 -33.22
N ALA A 60 11.44 -3.30 -34.19
CA ALA A 60 10.07 -3.52 -34.59
C ALA A 60 9.22 -4.02 -33.40
N PRO A 61 7.98 -3.52 -33.23
CA PRO A 61 7.10 -4.03 -32.19
C PRO A 61 6.90 -5.54 -32.35
N THR A 62 6.88 -6.25 -31.24
CA THR A 62 6.52 -7.68 -31.23
C THR A 62 5.04 -7.85 -31.57
N GLY A 63 4.60 -9.06 -31.85
CA GLY A 63 3.16 -9.32 -32.09
C GLY A 63 2.29 -8.86 -30.94
N LYS A 64 2.77 -8.95 -29.68
CA LYS A 64 2.07 -8.41 -28.50
C LYS A 64 2.04 -6.87 -28.48
N SER A 65 3.13 -6.20 -28.84
CA SER A 65 3.16 -4.74 -28.91
C SER A 65 2.15 -4.20 -29.95
N ILE A 66 2.01 -4.87 -31.10
CA ILE A 66 1.00 -4.53 -32.10
C ILE A 66 -0.41 -4.68 -31.53
N LEU A 67 -0.69 -5.79 -30.86
CA LEU A 67 -1.98 -6.04 -30.20
C LEU A 67 -2.32 -4.93 -29.18
N TYR A 68 -1.32 -4.46 -28.41
CA TYR A 68 -1.53 -3.40 -27.43
C TYR A 68 -1.78 -2.03 -28.06
N GLN A 69 -1.17 -1.76 -29.20
CA GLN A 69 -1.47 -0.56 -30.00
C GLN A 69 -2.88 -0.62 -30.60
N GLU A 70 -3.34 -1.79 -31.05
CA GLU A 70 -4.74 -1.99 -31.49
C GLU A 70 -5.71 -1.75 -30.33
N ILE A 71 -5.43 -2.23 -29.13
CA ILE A 71 -6.24 -1.97 -27.94
C ILE A 71 -6.28 -0.47 -27.64
N ALA A 72 -5.15 0.23 -27.72
CA ALA A 72 -5.08 1.67 -27.56
C ALA A 72 -5.97 2.39 -28.58
N ALA A 73 -5.92 1.98 -29.85
CA ALA A 73 -6.76 2.55 -30.92
C ALA A 73 -8.27 2.32 -30.68
N ILE A 74 -8.67 1.13 -30.19
CA ILE A 74 -10.07 0.84 -29.82
C ILE A 74 -10.52 1.74 -28.65
N LEU A 75 -9.67 1.93 -27.65
CA LEU A 75 -9.98 2.80 -26.49
C LEU A 75 -10.04 4.27 -26.88
N ASP A 76 -9.19 4.71 -27.80
CA ASP A 76 -9.20 6.07 -28.34
C ASP A 76 -10.46 6.32 -29.19
N GLY A 77 -10.76 5.44 -30.14
CA GLY A 77 -11.96 5.50 -30.96
C GLY A 77 -13.26 5.50 -30.15
N SER A 78 -13.27 4.87 -28.96
CA SER A 78 -14.39 4.93 -28.01
C SER A 78 -14.37 6.17 -27.09
N GLY A 79 -13.41 7.08 -27.26
CA GLY A 79 -13.23 8.29 -26.45
C GLY A 79 -12.86 8.03 -24.99
N LYS A 80 -12.34 6.82 -24.67
CA LYS A 80 -11.97 6.42 -23.30
C LYS A 80 -10.51 6.71 -22.99
N LEU A 81 -9.62 6.75 -23.99
CA LEU A 81 -8.19 6.96 -23.82
C LEU A 81 -7.88 8.43 -23.47
N GLN A 82 -6.99 8.63 -22.50
CA GLN A 82 -6.40 9.94 -22.16
C GLN A 82 -5.00 10.07 -22.76
N SER A 83 -4.16 9.04 -22.59
CA SER A 83 -2.81 9.01 -23.16
C SER A 83 -2.34 7.57 -23.41
N CYS A 84 -1.43 7.44 -24.36
CA CYS A 84 -0.70 6.21 -24.66
C CYS A 84 0.78 6.53 -24.71
N ASN A 85 1.56 5.93 -23.82
CA ASN A 85 3.01 6.10 -23.72
C ASN A 85 3.70 4.75 -23.89
N ILE A 86 4.75 4.69 -24.68
CA ILE A 86 5.57 3.49 -24.85
C ILE A 86 6.84 3.66 -24.03
N ILE A 87 7.06 2.79 -23.07
CA ILE A 87 8.29 2.70 -22.29
C ILE A 87 9.20 1.72 -23.02
N PRO A 88 10.36 2.15 -23.54
CA PRO A 88 11.19 1.31 -24.37
C PRO A 88 11.82 0.16 -23.58
N ALA A 89 12.10 -0.93 -24.29
CA ALA A 89 12.85 -2.05 -23.74
C ALA A 89 14.27 -1.63 -23.35
N GLN A 90 14.79 -2.23 -22.29
CA GLN A 90 16.17 -2.03 -21.82
C GLN A 90 16.95 -3.34 -21.98
N LYS A 91 18.13 -3.26 -22.57
CA LYS A 91 19.04 -4.42 -22.69
C LYS A 91 19.68 -4.73 -21.33
N ALA A 92 19.99 -5.99 -21.09
CA ALA A 92 20.76 -6.40 -19.93
C ALA A 92 22.19 -5.85 -19.96
N LYS A 93 22.67 -5.36 -18.82
CA LYS A 93 24.08 -5.05 -18.58
C LYS A 93 24.69 -6.23 -17.84
N LEU A 94 25.39 -7.11 -18.56
CA LEU A 94 25.94 -8.37 -18.06
C LEU A 94 27.46 -8.29 -17.91
N TYR A 95 27.97 -8.91 -16.85
CA TYR A 95 29.40 -9.01 -16.54
C TYR A 95 29.77 -10.45 -16.21
N PRO A 96 31.04 -10.87 -16.41
CA PRO A 96 31.53 -12.16 -15.96
C PRO A 96 31.34 -12.31 -14.43
N ILE A 97 31.14 -13.57 -13.99
CA ILE A 97 31.11 -13.85 -12.56
C ILE A 97 32.49 -13.56 -11.98
N PRO A 98 32.65 -12.74 -10.93
CA PRO A 98 33.94 -12.44 -10.30
C PRO A 98 34.68 -13.68 -9.82
N ASP A 99 35.99 -13.73 -10.09
CA ASP A 99 36.82 -14.91 -9.79
C ASP A 99 37.03 -15.14 -8.30
N ASP A 100 36.91 -14.12 -7.48
CA ASP A 100 37.03 -14.14 -6.03
C ASP A 100 35.78 -14.63 -5.29
N ILE A 101 34.68 -14.87 -5.99
CA ILE A 101 33.54 -15.62 -5.45
C ILE A 101 33.99 -17.08 -5.26
N HIS A 102 33.63 -17.65 -4.10
CA HIS A 102 33.99 -19.03 -3.74
C HIS A 102 33.70 -20.00 -4.92
N PRO A 103 34.67 -20.87 -5.32
CA PRO A 103 34.52 -21.73 -6.51
C PRO A 103 33.24 -22.56 -6.52
N LEU A 104 32.81 -23.05 -5.37
CA LEU A 104 31.56 -23.83 -5.22
C LEU A 104 30.31 -22.96 -5.47
N VAL A 105 30.33 -21.68 -5.07
CA VAL A 105 29.24 -20.75 -5.38
C VAL A 105 29.18 -20.45 -6.86
N ARG A 106 30.34 -20.26 -7.52
CA ARG A 106 30.42 -20.09 -8.98
C ARG A 106 29.88 -21.31 -9.73
N ASN A 107 30.20 -22.50 -9.25
CA ASN A 107 29.68 -23.74 -9.83
C ASN A 107 28.15 -23.85 -9.63
N ALA A 108 27.63 -23.48 -8.44
CA ALA A 108 26.20 -23.48 -8.18
C ALA A 108 25.45 -22.45 -9.06
N LEU A 109 26.00 -21.26 -9.29
CA LEU A 109 25.48 -20.29 -10.25
C LEU A 109 25.39 -20.86 -11.66
N SER A 110 26.47 -21.48 -12.13
CA SER A 110 26.50 -22.13 -13.45
C SER A 110 25.48 -23.24 -13.59
N LYS A 111 25.35 -24.12 -12.59
CA LYS A 111 24.35 -25.20 -12.55
C LYS A 111 22.91 -24.64 -12.49
N SER A 112 22.72 -23.44 -11.92
CA SER A 112 21.43 -22.73 -11.92
C SER A 112 21.16 -21.98 -13.24
N GLY A 113 22.02 -22.12 -14.28
CA GLY A 113 21.89 -21.44 -15.57
C GLY A 113 22.42 -20.00 -15.57
N ILE A 114 23.04 -19.54 -14.50
CA ILE A 114 23.59 -18.17 -14.36
C ILE A 114 25.08 -18.20 -14.77
N THR A 115 25.36 -17.79 -15.99
CA THR A 115 26.73 -17.75 -16.54
C THR A 115 27.37 -16.36 -16.45
N GLN A 116 26.56 -15.32 -16.26
CA GLN A 116 26.96 -13.93 -16.11
C GLN A 116 26.06 -13.26 -15.05
N LEU A 117 26.57 -12.23 -14.42
CA LEU A 117 25.82 -11.42 -13.44
C LEU A 117 25.41 -10.08 -14.03
N TYR A 118 24.28 -9.54 -13.56
CA TYR A 118 23.89 -8.16 -13.85
C TYR A 118 24.82 -7.16 -13.14
N SER A 119 24.93 -5.92 -13.65
CA SER A 119 25.79 -4.89 -13.07
C SER A 119 25.57 -4.72 -11.56
N HIS A 120 24.30 -4.56 -11.11
CA HIS A 120 23.96 -4.39 -9.71
C HIS A 120 24.30 -5.61 -8.82
N GLN A 121 24.38 -6.82 -9.40
CA GLN A 121 24.80 -8.01 -8.66
C GLN A 121 26.31 -8.03 -8.44
N VAL A 122 27.08 -7.57 -9.42
CA VAL A 122 28.54 -7.40 -9.30
C VAL A 122 28.86 -6.27 -8.35
N GLU A 123 28.17 -5.13 -8.46
CA GLU A 123 28.31 -4.00 -7.53
C GLU A 123 28.04 -4.40 -6.08
N ALA A 124 27.00 -5.22 -5.85
CA ALA A 124 26.69 -5.76 -4.51
C ALA A 124 27.83 -6.65 -3.97
N TRP A 125 28.41 -7.49 -4.83
CA TRP A 125 29.56 -8.30 -4.45
C TRP A 125 30.78 -7.45 -4.10
N GLU A 126 31.07 -6.41 -4.87
CA GLU A 126 32.17 -5.50 -4.61
C GLU A 126 31.99 -4.71 -3.29
N ALA A 127 30.78 -4.24 -3.01
CA ALA A 127 30.44 -3.59 -1.75
C ALA A 127 30.56 -4.55 -0.56
N TYR A 128 30.07 -5.79 -0.72
CA TYR A 128 30.22 -6.82 0.31
C TYR A 128 31.69 -7.06 0.68
N LYS A 129 32.59 -7.18 -0.30
CA LYS A 129 34.03 -7.40 -0.06
C LYS A 129 34.69 -6.27 0.71
N LYS A 130 34.22 -5.03 0.50
CA LYS A 130 34.73 -3.85 1.23
C LYS A 130 34.23 -3.80 2.68
N GLY A 131 33.30 -4.67 3.08
CA GLY A 131 32.66 -4.65 4.38
C GLY A 131 31.58 -3.57 4.53
N GLU A 132 31.06 -3.06 3.41
CA GLU A 132 30.01 -2.04 3.39
C GLU A 132 28.65 -2.68 3.64
N ASP A 133 27.77 -2.00 4.37
CA ASP A 133 26.34 -2.32 4.35
C ASP A 133 25.76 -1.98 2.97
N ILE A 134 24.81 -2.76 2.50
CA ILE A 134 24.34 -2.69 1.12
C ILE A 134 22.84 -2.38 1.08
N ILE A 135 22.46 -1.40 0.26
CA ILE A 135 21.07 -1.15 -0.10
C ILE A 135 20.86 -1.46 -1.57
N LEU A 136 20.00 -2.44 -1.86
CA LEU A 136 19.62 -2.84 -3.21
C LEU A 136 18.27 -2.22 -3.56
N GLN A 137 18.24 -1.12 -4.29
CA GLN A 137 17.04 -0.40 -4.70
C GLN A 137 16.68 -0.62 -6.16
N THR A 138 16.68 -1.83 -6.61
CA THR A 138 16.35 -2.14 -8.01
C THR A 138 14.89 -2.59 -8.14
N PRO A 139 14.26 -2.46 -9.32
CA PRO A 139 12.88 -2.86 -9.55
C PRO A 139 12.59 -4.32 -9.16
N THR A 140 11.32 -4.66 -8.95
CA THR A 140 10.92 -6.05 -8.76
C THR A 140 11.34 -6.90 -9.96
N SER A 141 11.70 -8.16 -9.69
CA SER A 141 12.16 -9.12 -10.73
C SER A 141 13.50 -8.77 -11.42
N SER A 142 14.29 -7.87 -10.86
CA SER A 142 15.64 -7.57 -11.36
C SER A 142 16.71 -8.61 -10.97
N GLY A 143 16.35 -9.61 -10.15
CA GLY A 143 17.32 -10.60 -9.64
C GLY A 143 18.02 -10.19 -8.35
N LYS A 144 17.42 -9.29 -7.53
CA LYS A 144 17.94 -8.87 -6.20
C LYS A 144 18.34 -10.03 -5.30
N SER A 145 17.55 -11.12 -5.32
CA SER A 145 17.81 -12.27 -4.46
C SER A 145 19.20 -12.88 -4.69
N ILE A 146 19.71 -12.90 -5.91
CA ILE A 146 21.07 -13.38 -6.23
C ILE A 146 22.12 -12.45 -5.59
N SER A 147 21.88 -11.14 -5.54
CA SER A 147 22.83 -10.18 -4.95
C SER A 147 23.12 -10.43 -3.48
N PHE A 148 22.13 -10.88 -2.69
CA PHE A 148 22.36 -11.24 -1.29
C PHE A 148 22.65 -12.74 -1.08
N LEU A 149 22.22 -13.61 -1.99
CA LEU A 149 22.43 -15.05 -1.87
C LEU A 149 23.91 -15.42 -2.06
N ILE A 150 24.61 -14.76 -3.00
CA ILE A 150 26.05 -14.98 -3.24
C ILE A 150 26.86 -14.76 -1.96
N PRO A 151 26.80 -13.59 -1.27
CA PRO A 151 27.56 -13.36 -0.04
C PRO A 151 27.09 -14.28 1.11
N ILE A 152 25.81 -14.58 1.24
CA ILE A 152 25.30 -15.51 2.25
C ILE A 152 25.96 -16.89 2.12
N VAL A 153 25.85 -17.49 0.94
CA VAL A 153 26.40 -18.85 0.73
C VAL A 153 27.91 -18.84 0.82
N HIS A 154 28.58 -17.77 0.32
CA HIS A 154 30.02 -17.58 0.45
C HIS A 154 30.49 -17.61 1.92
N GLU A 155 29.78 -16.89 2.82
CA GLU A 155 30.08 -16.87 4.25
C GLU A 155 29.72 -18.19 4.95
N CYS A 156 28.61 -18.83 4.56
CA CYS A 156 28.25 -20.13 5.12
C CYS A 156 29.30 -21.20 4.82
N LEU A 157 29.91 -21.19 3.63
CA LEU A 157 31.02 -22.09 3.28
C LEU A 157 32.31 -21.84 4.09
N LYS A 158 32.43 -20.65 4.70
CA LYS A 158 33.50 -20.33 5.67
C LYS A 158 33.14 -20.65 7.13
N GLY A 159 32.00 -21.33 7.35
CA GLY A 159 31.52 -21.70 8.69
C GLY A 159 30.80 -20.58 9.45
N LYS A 160 30.36 -19.50 8.77
CA LYS A 160 29.55 -18.45 9.34
C LYS A 160 28.05 -18.75 9.15
N SER A 161 27.19 -17.89 9.73
CA SER A 161 25.75 -17.96 9.55
C SER A 161 25.15 -16.63 9.09
N ALA A 162 23.96 -16.70 8.52
CA ALA A 162 23.19 -15.55 8.05
C ALA A 162 21.75 -15.58 8.58
N LEU A 163 21.20 -14.40 8.82
CA LEU A 163 19.81 -14.17 9.23
C LEU A 163 19.08 -13.37 8.14
N VAL A 164 17.98 -13.90 7.64
CA VAL A 164 17.19 -13.26 6.59
C VAL A 164 15.78 -12.99 7.10
N PHE A 165 15.42 -11.72 7.15
CA PHE A 165 14.08 -11.27 7.52
C PHE A 165 13.18 -11.12 6.31
N PHE A 166 12.01 -11.75 6.37
CA PHE A 166 10.92 -11.60 5.41
C PHE A 166 9.68 -11.03 6.11
N ASN A 167 9.02 -10.07 5.46
CA ASN A 167 7.86 -9.39 6.06
C ASN A 167 6.56 -10.19 6.01
N LEU A 168 6.46 -11.14 5.07
CA LEU A 168 5.27 -11.95 4.83
C LEU A 168 5.63 -13.43 4.78
N LYS A 169 4.82 -14.28 5.43
CA LYS A 169 5.00 -15.75 5.42
C LYS A 169 5.04 -16.34 4.01
N ALA A 170 4.14 -15.87 3.13
CA ALA A 170 4.07 -16.38 1.76
C ALA A 170 5.34 -16.04 0.94
N LEU A 171 5.87 -14.82 1.12
CA LEU A 171 7.12 -14.41 0.49
C LEU A 171 8.31 -15.22 1.05
N ALA A 172 8.34 -15.41 2.38
CA ALA A 172 9.36 -16.24 3.01
C ALA A 172 9.40 -17.65 2.41
N PHE A 173 8.24 -18.27 2.23
CA PHE A 173 8.16 -19.62 1.65
C PHE A 173 8.75 -19.68 0.23
N ASP A 174 8.34 -18.78 -0.67
CA ASP A 174 8.83 -18.72 -2.06
C ASP A 174 10.36 -18.45 -2.11
N GLN A 175 10.85 -17.51 -1.31
CA GLN A 175 12.27 -17.19 -1.28
C GLN A 175 13.11 -18.32 -0.68
N VAL A 176 12.62 -18.98 0.37
CA VAL A 176 13.32 -20.14 0.96
C VAL A 176 13.44 -21.29 -0.03
N GLU A 177 12.40 -21.57 -0.82
CA GLU A 177 12.48 -22.59 -1.87
C GLU A 177 13.51 -22.24 -2.95
N LYS A 178 13.63 -20.95 -3.32
CA LYS A 178 14.69 -20.47 -4.22
C LYS A 178 16.08 -20.65 -3.62
N ILE A 179 16.26 -20.34 -2.33
CA ILE A 179 17.52 -20.56 -1.61
C ILE A 179 17.84 -22.05 -1.58
N ARG A 180 16.87 -22.91 -1.24
CA ARG A 180 17.02 -24.37 -1.24
C ARG A 180 17.42 -24.92 -2.61
N SER A 181 16.73 -24.49 -3.65
CA SER A 181 17.06 -24.84 -5.04
C SER A 181 18.50 -24.46 -5.41
N PHE A 182 18.94 -23.28 -5.02
CA PHE A 182 20.31 -22.83 -5.27
C PHE A 182 21.35 -23.67 -4.53
N VAL A 183 21.18 -23.85 -3.20
CA VAL A 183 22.15 -24.61 -2.42
C VAL A 183 22.10 -26.11 -2.71
N SER A 184 21.03 -26.64 -3.33
CA SER A 184 20.98 -28.05 -3.75
C SER A 184 22.02 -28.41 -4.82
N HIS A 185 22.57 -27.42 -5.51
CA HIS A 185 23.67 -27.59 -6.47
C HIS A 185 25.04 -27.77 -5.80
N LEU A 186 25.11 -27.58 -4.45
CA LEU A 186 26.30 -27.89 -3.66
C LEU A 186 26.27 -29.36 -3.19
N ASP A 187 27.45 -29.92 -2.96
CA ASP A 187 27.60 -31.28 -2.44
C ASP A 187 26.97 -31.38 -1.02
N GLU A 188 26.35 -32.47 -0.71
CA GLU A 188 25.52 -32.66 0.47
C GLU A 188 26.29 -32.43 1.78
N GLU A 189 27.55 -32.80 1.87
CA GLU A 189 28.39 -32.67 3.05
C GLU A 189 28.71 -31.22 3.43
N ILE A 190 28.72 -30.29 2.45
CA ILE A 190 29.09 -28.88 2.66
C ILE A 190 27.89 -27.93 2.49
N ARG A 191 26.73 -28.49 2.20
CA ARG A 191 25.52 -27.74 1.95
C ARG A 191 25.08 -26.99 3.20
N PRO A 192 24.89 -25.63 3.13
CA PRO A 192 24.36 -24.85 4.24
C PRO A 192 22.97 -25.37 4.68
N GLN A 193 22.79 -25.56 5.96
CA GLN A 193 21.50 -25.95 6.53
C GLN A 193 20.60 -24.72 6.60
N ILE A 194 19.41 -24.82 6.02
CA ILE A 194 18.44 -23.72 5.96
C ILE A 194 17.30 -24.04 6.91
N LEU A 195 17.04 -23.11 7.82
CA LEU A 195 15.91 -23.16 8.74
C LEU A 195 14.94 -22.02 8.46
N ASN A 196 13.74 -22.37 8.01
CA ASN A 196 12.63 -21.42 7.84
C ASN A 196 11.74 -21.47 9.09
N ILE A 197 11.78 -20.43 9.90
CA ILE A 197 11.03 -20.34 11.15
C ILE A 197 9.85 -19.41 10.92
N ASN A 198 8.66 -19.96 11.01
CA ASN A 198 7.41 -19.23 10.91
C ASN A 198 6.44 -19.61 12.04
N GLY A 199 5.33 -18.88 12.18
CA GLY A 199 4.37 -19.11 13.27
C GLY A 199 3.62 -20.45 13.21
N ASP A 200 3.73 -21.19 12.12
CA ASP A 200 3.01 -22.45 11.93
C ASP A 200 3.77 -23.65 12.54
N ILE A 201 5.07 -23.49 12.85
CA ILE A 201 5.90 -24.51 13.49
C ILE A 201 5.78 -24.40 15.03
N PRO A 202 5.37 -25.47 15.75
CA PRO A 202 5.29 -25.47 17.19
C PRO A 202 6.63 -25.15 17.88
N PRO A 203 6.65 -24.42 19.01
CA PRO A 203 7.91 -24.04 19.69
C PRO A 203 8.80 -25.21 20.07
N GLN A 204 8.23 -26.36 20.41
CA GLN A 204 9.00 -27.56 20.76
C GLN A 204 9.76 -28.15 19.57
N GLU A 205 9.12 -28.14 18.39
CA GLU A 205 9.73 -28.62 17.14
C GLU A 205 10.85 -27.68 16.70
N ARG A 206 10.68 -26.35 16.85
CA ARG A 206 11.74 -25.37 16.56
C ARG A 206 13.02 -25.62 17.34
N LYS A 207 12.92 -26.03 18.62
CA LYS A 207 14.10 -26.37 19.44
C LYS A 207 14.90 -27.54 18.85
N GLN A 208 14.22 -28.55 18.32
CA GLN A 208 14.90 -29.69 17.68
C GLN A 208 15.59 -29.26 16.38
N LEU A 209 14.98 -28.34 15.61
CA LEU A 209 15.57 -27.86 14.38
C LEU A 209 16.88 -27.06 14.60
N TYR A 210 17.02 -26.35 15.72
CA TYR A 210 18.26 -25.65 16.05
C TYR A 210 19.42 -26.59 16.43
N SER A 211 19.17 -27.82 16.85
CA SER A 211 20.24 -28.76 17.20
C SER A 211 21.16 -29.10 16.03
N ASN A 212 20.67 -28.92 14.80
CA ASN A 212 21.43 -29.13 13.57
C ASN A 212 22.31 -27.91 13.20
N GLN A 213 22.38 -26.86 14.02
CA GLN A 213 23.16 -25.63 13.82
C GLN A 213 22.94 -25.03 12.41
N PRO A 214 21.74 -24.53 12.10
CA PRO A 214 21.46 -23.99 10.78
C PRO A 214 22.40 -22.82 10.44
N SER A 215 22.89 -22.80 9.21
CA SER A 215 23.75 -21.74 8.70
C SER A 215 22.96 -20.58 8.13
N ILE A 216 21.73 -20.81 7.63
CA ILE A 216 20.85 -19.79 7.08
C ILE A 216 19.53 -19.83 7.85
N LEU A 217 19.22 -18.75 8.58
CA LEU A 217 17.96 -18.57 9.28
C LEU A 217 17.06 -17.65 8.45
N CYS A 218 15.90 -18.14 8.08
CA CYS A 218 14.86 -17.37 7.40
C CYS A 218 13.67 -17.18 8.36
N VAL A 219 13.33 -15.94 8.70
CA VAL A 219 12.37 -15.66 9.78
C VAL A 219 11.48 -14.48 9.44
N THR A 220 10.32 -14.40 10.10
CA THR A 220 9.55 -13.15 10.17
C THR A 220 9.86 -12.42 11.47
N PRO A 221 9.78 -11.06 11.51
CA PRO A 221 10.07 -10.28 12.71
C PRO A 221 9.28 -10.71 13.95
N ASP A 222 7.98 -11.01 13.78
CA ASP A 222 7.10 -11.48 14.87
C ASP A 222 7.64 -12.75 15.52
N VAL A 223 8.03 -13.72 14.72
CA VAL A 223 8.54 -14.99 15.22
C VAL A 223 9.92 -14.81 15.84
N TRP A 224 10.79 -14.01 15.20
CA TRP A 224 12.13 -13.75 15.74
C TRP A 224 12.08 -13.10 17.12
N ASN A 225 11.13 -12.20 17.37
CA ASN A 225 10.87 -11.63 18.69
C ASN A 225 10.71 -12.70 19.79
N HIS A 226 10.01 -13.79 19.48
CA HIS A 226 9.82 -14.90 20.41
C HIS A 226 11.03 -15.81 20.49
N GLU A 227 11.75 -16.00 19.37
CA GLU A 227 12.96 -16.86 19.32
C GLU A 227 14.11 -16.28 20.15
N LEU A 228 14.27 -14.97 20.21
CA LEU A 228 15.31 -14.33 21.04
C LEU A 228 15.20 -14.72 22.52
N ASN A 229 14.00 -14.97 23.03
CA ASN A 229 13.81 -15.45 24.41
C ASN A 229 14.46 -16.83 24.66
N ASN A 230 14.69 -17.62 23.61
CA ASN A 230 15.31 -18.95 23.74
C ASN A 230 16.79 -18.87 24.09
N TYR A 231 17.45 -17.73 23.91
CA TYR A 231 18.86 -17.54 24.20
C TYR A 231 19.21 -17.75 25.69
N GLN A 232 18.29 -17.44 26.58
CA GLN A 232 18.50 -17.57 28.03
C GLN A 232 18.60 -19.05 28.50
N PHE A 233 18.17 -20.02 27.69
CA PHE A 233 18.13 -21.43 28.06
C PHE A 233 19.37 -22.19 27.60
N ASP A 234 20.07 -22.84 28.53
CA ASP A 234 21.30 -23.63 28.23
C ASP A 234 20.99 -24.81 27.28
N SER A 235 19.77 -25.34 27.32
CA SER A 235 19.31 -26.40 26.41
C SER A 235 19.29 -26.01 24.93
N ASN A 236 19.45 -24.74 24.58
CA ASN A 236 19.42 -24.24 23.22
C ASN A 236 20.82 -23.90 22.69
N TRP A 237 21.79 -24.80 22.93
CA TRP A 237 23.16 -24.60 22.50
C TRP A 237 23.28 -24.31 20.97
N GLY A 238 22.55 -25.05 20.13
CA GLY A 238 22.58 -24.86 18.67
C GLY A 238 22.14 -23.45 18.25
N PHE A 239 21.12 -22.89 18.89
CA PHE A 239 20.69 -21.51 18.64
C PHE A 239 21.80 -20.50 18.98
N ARG A 240 22.43 -20.65 20.18
CA ARG A 240 23.53 -19.78 20.59
C ARG A 240 24.73 -19.85 19.66
N GLU A 241 25.06 -21.04 19.20
CA GLU A 241 26.17 -21.23 18.25
C GLU A 241 25.90 -20.60 16.90
N THR A 242 24.65 -20.69 16.38
CA THR A 242 24.24 -19.98 15.17
C THR A 242 24.35 -18.48 15.34
N ILE A 243 23.90 -17.90 16.48
CA ILE A 243 24.03 -16.46 16.76
C ILE A 243 25.51 -16.05 16.86
N ARG A 244 26.35 -16.88 17.49
CA ARG A 244 27.79 -16.62 17.61
C ARG A 244 28.50 -16.54 16.27
N LYS A 245 28.03 -17.25 15.27
CA LYS A 245 28.60 -17.30 13.91
C LYS A 245 27.98 -16.27 12.95
N LEU A 246 26.99 -15.50 13.40
CA LEU A 246 26.22 -14.60 12.52
C LEU A 246 27.12 -13.50 11.96
N SER A 247 27.18 -13.37 10.63
CA SER A 247 28.00 -12.40 9.92
C SER A 247 27.20 -11.49 8.99
N ILE A 248 26.00 -11.94 8.54
CA ILE A 248 25.15 -11.19 7.60
C ILE A 248 23.71 -11.18 8.13
N ILE A 249 23.10 -9.99 8.09
CA ILE A 249 21.65 -9.83 8.28
C ILE A 249 21.07 -9.26 6.99
N VAL A 250 20.08 -9.94 6.41
CA VAL A 250 19.34 -9.47 5.23
C VAL A 250 17.97 -9.00 5.69
N CYS A 251 17.58 -7.80 5.26
CA CYS A 251 16.26 -7.23 5.45
C CYS A 251 15.59 -7.12 4.08
N ASP A 252 14.77 -8.10 3.72
CA ASP A 252 14.08 -8.09 2.44
C ASP A 252 12.86 -7.19 2.49
N GLU A 253 12.54 -6.57 1.33
CA GLU A 253 11.44 -5.61 1.16
C GLU A 253 11.44 -4.49 2.24
N MET A 254 12.58 -3.79 2.38
CA MET A 254 12.79 -2.76 3.42
C MET A 254 11.70 -1.69 3.44
N HIS A 255 11.05 -1.42 2.32
CA HIS A 255 9.96 -0.46 2.22
C HIS A 255 8.70 -0.81 3.05
N PHE A 256 8.58 -2.03 3.55
CA PHE A 256 7.50 -2.39 4.49
C PHE A 256 7.77 -1.96 5.94
N TYR A 257 9.03 -1.63 6.30
CA TYR A 257 9.38 -1.21 7.66
C TYR A 257 9.01 0.25 7.90
N GLN A 258 7.71 0.54 7.99
CA GLN A 258 7.17 1.87 8.26
C GLN A 258 6.23 1.87 9.47
N GLY A 259 5.97 3.06 10.04
CA GLY A 259 5.10 3.23 11.19
C GLY A 259 5.52 2.36 12.38
N ILE A 260 4.54 1.78 13.06
CA ILE A 260 4.79 0.94 14.24
C ILE A 260 5.59 -0.32 13.92
N PHE A 261 5.35 -0.93 12.75
CA PHE A 261 6.09 -2.12 12.32
C PHE A 261 7.59 -1.82 12.16
N GLY A 262 7.94 -0.68 11.54
CA GLY A 262 9.32 -0.22 11.41
C GLY A 262 9.97 0.09 12.78
N SER A 263 9.20 0.71 13.68
CA SER A 263 9.65 1.01 15.05
C SER A 263 10.02 -0.25 15.83
N HIS A 264 9.12 -1.24 15.85
CA HIS A 264 9.39 -2.54 16.48
C HIS A 264 10.55 -3.28 15.81
N PHE A 265 10.64 -3.23 14.47
CA PHE A 265 11.70 -3.92 13.74
C PHE A 265 13.09 -3.32 14.04
N ALA A 266 13.21 -1.99 14.07
CA ALA A 266 14.45 -1.33 14.46
C ALA A 266 14.90 -1.72 15.88
N LEU A 267 13.97 -1.75 16.84
CA LEU A 267 14.25 -2.17 18.22
C LEU A 267 14.54 -3.67 18.33
N LEU A 268 13.89 -4.50 17.53
CA LEU A 268 14.21 -5.93 17.43
C LEU A 268 15.65 -6.15 16.94
N ASN A 269 16.10 -5.37 15.92
CA ASN A 269 17.49 -5.45 15.46
C ASN A 269 18.48 -5.04 16.54
N ARG A 270 18.18 -4.02 17.36
CA ARG A 270 19.03 -3.64 18.50
C ARG A 270 19.15 -4.78 19.51
N ARG A 271 18.05 -5.49 19.82
CA ARG A 271 18.06 -6.68 20.67
C ARG A 271 18.88 -7.81 20.04
N THR A 272 18.75 -8.01 18.73
CA THR A 272 19.53 -9.00 17.98
C THR A 272 21.03 -8.68 18.03
N GLN A 273 21.42 -7.43 17.80
CA GLN A 273 22.81 -6.98 17.92
C GLN A 273 23.36 -7.19 19.33
N PHE A 274 22.56 -6.83 20.34
CA PHE A 274 22.95 -7.06 21.74
C PHE A 274 23.18 -8.55 22.01
N MET A 275 22.35 -9.43 21.48
CA MET A 275 22.50 -10.87 21.63
C MET A 275 23.73 -11.40 20.93
N ILE A 276 24.04 -10.93 19.71
CA ILE A 276 25.26 -11.28 18.95
C ILE A 276 26.51 -10.90 19.75
N GLU A 277 26.52 -9.69 20.32
CA GLU A 277 27.61 -9.21 21.18
C GLU A 277 27.72 -10.08 22.46
N SER A 278 26.58 -10.42 23.08
CA SER A 278 26.56 -11.27 24.31
C SER A 278 27.02 -12.70 24.01
N ALA A 279 26.89 -13.17 22.78
CA ALA A 279 27.43 -14.46 22.32
C ALA A 279 28.95 -14.44 22.05
N GLY A 280 29.60 -13.27 22.24
CA GLY A 280 31.03 -13.07 21.99
C GLY A 280 31.39 -12.82 20.52
N ASN A 281 30.45 -12.45 19.68
CA ASN A 281 30.69 -12.06 18.30
C ASN A 281 30.86 -10.53 18.18
N ASP A 282 31.64 -10.09 17.20
CA ASP A 282 31.98 -8.70 16.98
C ASP A 282 30.94 -8.06 16.04
N ILE A 283 30.04 -7.23 16.59
CA ILE A 283 28.99 -6.55 15.81
C ILE A 283 29.55 -5.53 14.80
N SER A 284 30.81 -5.10 14.91
CA SER A 284 31.42 -4.20 13.94
C SER A 284 31.66 -4.91 12.60
N LYS A 285 31.80 -6.23 12.60
CA LYS A 285 32.00 -7.07 11.42
C LYS A 285 30.69 -7.61 10.83
N LEU A 286 29.56 -7.33 11.49
CA LEU A 286 28.25 -7.70 11.00
C LEU A 286 27.88 -6.81 9.81
N GLN A 287 27.52 -7.40 8.68
CA GLN A 287 27.06 -6.67 7.50
C GLN A 287 25.54 -6.77 7.34
N TYR A 288 24.94 -5.64 6.95
CA TYR A 288 23.53 -5.59 6.58
C TYR A 288 23.36 -5.52 5.06
N ILE A 289 22.38 -6.26 4.55
CA ILE A 289 21.95 -6.17 3.15
C ILE A 289 20.47 -5.87 3.16
N PHE A 290 20.11 -4.68 2.72
CA PHE A 290 18.74 -4.22 2.59
C PHE A 290 18.29 -4.36 1.14
N ALA A 291 17.29 -5.20 0.88
CA ALA A 291 16.65 -5.27 -0.43
C ALA A 291 15.33 -4.50 -0.39
N SER A 292 15.10 -3.64 -1.37
CA SER A 292 13.91 -2.80 -1.41
C SER A 292 13.47 -2.52 -2.84
N ALA A 293 12.20 -2.17 -3.02
CA ALA A 293 11.82 -1.30 -4.12
C ALA A 293 12.42 0.09 -3.88
N THR A 294 12.46 0.93 -4.91
CA THR A 294 13.01 2.29 -4.79
C THR A 294 12.23 3.13 -3.79
N ILE A 295 12.89 3.72 -2.81
CA ILE A 295 12.37 4.66 -1.81
C ILE A 295 13.31 5.86 -1.70
N SER A 296 12.79 7.03 -1.34
CA SER A 296 13.58 8.27 -1.39
C SER A 296 14.61 8.42 -0.26
N ASN A 297 14.35 7.81 0.90
CA ASN A 297 15.20 7.95 2.10
C ASN A 297 15.79 6.63 2.60
N SER A 298 16.17 5.75 1.70
CA SER A 298 16.65 4.40 2.03
C SER A 298 17.85 4.37 2.97
N SER A 299 18.79 5.29 2.80
CA SER A 299 19.98 5.39 3.68
C SER A 299 19.59 5.73 5.11
N GLU A 300 18.65 6.66 5.32
CA GLU A 300 18.15 7.01 6.65
C GLU A 300 17.47 5.80 7.32
N ILE A 301 16.63 5.09 6.57
CA ILE A 301 15.92 3.91 7.08
C ILE A 301 16.89 2.78 7.42
N ALA A 302 17.85 2.49 6.55
CA ALA A 302 18.87 1.49 6.80
C ALA A 302 19.68 1.79 8.06
N GLN A 303 20.08 3.06 8.28
CA GLN A 303 20.77 3.51 9.49
C GLN A 303 19.91 3.35 10.75
N LYS A 304 18.63 3.73 10.70
CA LYS A 304 17.71 3.56 11.83
C LYS A 304 17.53 2.08 12.21
N ILE A 305 17.47 1.19 11.22
CA ILE A 305 17.32 -0.26 11.42
C ILE A 305 18.62 -0.86 11.92
N SER A 306 19.76 -0.58 11.28
CA SER A 306 21.07 -1.14 11.66
C SER A 306 21.67 -0.50 12.91
N ASN A 307 21.09 0.59 13.43
CA ASN A 307 21.61 1.34 14.57
C ASN A 307 23.04 1.87 14.34
N ARG A 308 23.39 2.22 13.11
CA ARG A 308 24.69 2.76 12.74
C ARG A 308 24.59 4.25 12.49
N VAL A 309 25.52 5.01 13.09
CA VAL A 309 25.50 6.49 13.06
C VAL A 309 26.29 7.07 11.88
N GLU A 310 27.27 6.34 11.35
CA GLU A 310 28.16 6.85 10.32
C GLU A 310 27.77 6.41 8.90
N GLN A 311 27.67 7.39 8.00
CA GLN A 311 27.35 7.19 6.57
C GLN A 311 28.46 6.54 5.75
N SER A 312 29.69 6.40 6.31
CA SER A 312 30.90 6.09 5.57
C SER A 312 31.01 4.65 5.03
N ASN A 313 30.11 3.73 5.45
CA ASN A 313 30.17 2.31 5.08
C ASN A 313 28.85 1.79 4.51
N LEU A 314 28.17 2.57 3.69
CA LEU A 314 26.88 2.21 3.11
C LEU A 314 26.90 2.38 1.57
N ALA A 315 26.80 1.27 0.86
CA ALA A 315 26.68 1.26 -0.61
C ALA A 315 25.21 1.27 -1.02
N VAL A 316 24.79 2.25 -1.81
CA VAL A 316 23.45 2.32 -2.39
C VAL A 316 23.52 1.96 -3.87
N ILE A 317 22.82 0.88 -4.25
CA ILE A 317 22.78 0.36 -5.61
C ILE A 317 21.35 0.51 -6.12
N ASP A 318 21.11 1.50 -6.95
CA ASP A 318 19.79 1.92 -7.45
C ASP A 318 19.62 1.70 -8.97
N GLU A 319 20.72 1.52 -9.71
CA GLU A 319 20.66 1.17 -11.13
C GLU A 319 20.48 -0.33 -11.34
N SER A 320 19.44 -0.71 -12.10
CA SER A 320 19.24 -2.11 -12.47
C SER A 320 19.94 -2.44 -13.80
N GLY A 321 20.81 -3.46 -13.76
CA GLY A 321 21.37 -4.06 -14.97
C GLY A 321 20.45 -5.12 -15.63
N ALA A 322 19.28 -5.40 -15.09
CA ALA A 322 18.40 -6.42 -15.62
C ALA A 322 17.72 -5.96 -16.93
N LYS A 323 17.44 -6.94 -17.81
CA LYS A 323 16.61 -6.73 -19.00
C LYS A 323 15.22 -6.25 -18.59
N ARG A 324 14.67 -5.29 -19.31
CA ARG A 324 13.27 -4.87 -19.23
C ARG A 324 12.65 -4.94 -20.61
N SER A 325 11.48 -5.53 -20.72
CA SER A 325 10.72 -5.53 -21.96
C SER A 325 10.01 -4.18 -22.18
N GLU A 326 9.57 -3.95 -23.40
CA GLU A 326 8.74 -2.79 -23.73
C GLU A 326 7.40 -2.84 -22.97
N ILE A 327 6.95 -1.68 -22.51
CA ILE A 327 5.64 -1.56 -21.83
C ILE A 327 4.81 -0.48 -22.55
N THR A 328 3.64 -0.87 -23.03
CA THR A 328 2.62 0.07 -23.50
C THR A 328 1.81 0.54 -22.30
N PHE A 329 1.92 1.80 -21.94
CA PHE A 329 1.20 2.42 -20.83
C PHE A 329 0.01 3.23 -21.33
N LEU A 330 -1.20 2.80 -20.97
CA LEU A 330 -2.46 3.45 -21.30
C LEU A 330 -3.05 4.10 -20.05
N SER A 331 -3.24 5.41 -20.06
CA SER A 331 -4.04 6.11 -19.05
C SER A 331 -5.42 6.42 -19.64
N LEU A 332 -6.47 6.07 -18.93
CA LEU A 332 -7.84 6.31 -19.36
C LEU A 332 -8.36 7.64 -18.79
N LYS A 333 -9.40 8.20 -19.43
CA LYS A 333 -10.09 9.38 -18.92
C LYS A 333 -10.82 9.03 -17.62
N ALA A 334 -10.64 9.86 -16.62
CA ALA A 334 -11.32 9.71 -15.33
C ALA A 334 -12.85 9.76 -15.50
N ARG A 335 -13.58 8.83 -14.89
CA ARG A 335 -15.05 8.73 -14.93
C ARG A 335 -15.63 8.48 -13.53
N ASN A 336 -16.91 8.77 -13.35
CA ASN A 336 -17.62 8.51 -12.08
C ASN A 336 -17.89 7.02 -11.87
N ASN A 337 -18.24 6.28 -12.92
CA ASN A 337 -18.46 4.83 -12.89
C ASN A 337 -17.20 4.09 -13.37
N THR A 338 -16.17 4.07 -12.55
CA THR A 338 -14.91 3.37 -12.83
C THR A 338 -15.07 1.86 -12.78
N LEU A 339 -15.96 1.34 -11.95
CA LEU A 339 -16.25 -0.10 -11.86
C LEU A 339 -16.64 -0.66 -13.23
N TYR A 340 -17.64 -0.03 -13.86
CA TYR A 340 -18.11 -0.44 -15.17
C TYR A 340 -17.04 -0.29 -16.26
N GLN A 341 -16.30 0.82 -16.23
CA GLN A 341 -15.20 1.05 -17.17
C GLN A 341 -14.12 -0.03 -17.04
N THR A 342 -13.73 -0.39 -15.81
CA THR A 342 -12.73 -1.43 -15.55
C THR A 342 -13.24 -2.80 -15.98
N ALA A 343 -14.50 -3.12 -15.69
CA ALA A 343 -15.10 -4.38 -16.11
C ALA A 343 -15.08 -4.54 -17.63
N GLN A 344 -15.45 -3.49 -18.39
CA GLN A 344 -15.42 -3.52 -19.85
C GLN A 344 -13.99 -3.69 -20.41
N VAL A 345 -12.99 -2.98 -19.84
CA VAL A 345 -11.60 -3.08 -20.28
C VAL A 345 -11.06 -4.48 -19.97
N ALA A 346 -11.27 -4.98 -18.76
CA ALA A 346 -10.83 -6.31 -18.37
C ALA A 346 -11.48 -7.40 -19.23
N ALA A 347 -12.80 -7.33 -19.47
CA ALA A 347 -13.50 -8.27 -20.36
C ALA A 347 -12.96 -8.24 -21.78
N MET A 348 -12.63 -7.05 -22.32
CA MET A 348 -11.98 -6.90 -23.62
C MET A 348 -10.59 -7.57 -23.64
N LEU A 349 -9.76 -7.41 -22.59
CA LEU A 349 -8.45 -8.06 -22.52
C LEU A 349 -8.60 -9.58 -22.46
N VAL A 350 -9.53 -10.07 -21.64
CA VAL A 350 -9.84 -11.50 -21.52
C VAL A 350 -10.32 -12.08 -22.85
N SER A 351 -11.21 -11.38 -23.58
CA SER A 351 -11.72 -11.82 -24.89
C SER A 351 -10.62 -11.94 -25.94
N LYS A 352 -9.54 -11.15 -25.81
CA LYS A 352 -8.36 -11.24 -26.69
C LYS A 352 -7.32 -12.28 -26.21
N GLY A 353 -7.63 -13.04 -25.17
CA GLY A 353 -6.74 -14.10 -24.64
C GLY A 353 -5.55 -13.60 -23.83
N ILE A 354 -5.55 -12.33 -23.40
CA ILE A 354 -4.47 -11.70 -22.65
C ILE A 354 -4.49 -12.21 -21.20
N VAL A 355 -3.35 -12.68 -20.72
CA VAL A 355 -3.15 -13.05 -19.32
C VAL A 355 -2.89 -11.80 -18.51
N GLY A 356 -3.73 -11.54 -17.51
CA GLY A 356 -3.67 -10.24 -16.84
C GLY A 356 -4.01 -10.28 -15.35
N ILE A 357 -3.69 -9.15 -14.72
CA ILE A 357 -4.06 -8.87 -13.34
C ILE A 357 -4.69 -7.48 -13.24
N CYS A 358 -5.79 -7.36 -12.51
CA CYS A 358 -6.41 -6.09 -12.14
C CYS A 358 -6.25 -5.86 -10.64
N PHE A 359 -5.57 -4.80 -10.26
CA PHE A 359 -5.40 -4.40 -8.88
C PHE A 359 -6.49 -3.45 -8.43
N CYS A 360 -7.06 -3.72 -7.25
CA CYS A 360 -8.08 -2.94 -6.57
C CYS A 360 -7.67 -2.65 -5.13
N ASP A 361 -8.26 -1.62 -4.51
CA ASP A 361 -7.87 -1.17 -3.16
C ASP A 361 -8.62 -1.87 -2.02
N SER A 362 -9.73 -2.56 -2.29
CA SER A 362 -10.48 -3.29 -1.28
C SER A 362 -10.90 -4.68 -1.74
N ARG A 363 -11.05 -5.59 -0.79
CA ARG A 363 -11.52 -6.95 -1.05
C ARG A 363 -12.97 -6.99 -1.55
N GLU A 364 -13.82 -6.06 -1.07
CA GLU A 364 -15.19 -5.94 -1.56
C GLU A 364 -15.19 -5.54 -3.04
N LEU A 365 -14.36 -4.57 -3.41
CA LEU A 365 -14.23 -4.13 -4.79
C LEU A 365 -13.72 -5.26 -5.69
N VAL A 366 -12.78 -6.09 -5.21
CA VAL A 366 -12.30 -7.29 -5.92
C VAL A 366 -13.48 -8.22 -6.23
N LYS A 367 -14.33 -8.52 -5.24
CA LYS A 367 -15.49 -9.40 -5.40
C LYS A 367 -16.53 -8.82 -6.38
N VAL A 368 -16.88 -7.55 -6.19
CA VAL A 368 -17.85 -6.85 -7.06
C VAL A 368 -17.34 -6.73 -8.49
N LEU A 369 -16.07 -6.39 -8.67
CA LEU A 369 -15.46 -6.24 -10.00
C LEU A 369 -15.34 -7.60 -10.72
N THR A 370 -15.00 -8.68 -10.01
CA THR A 370 -14.96 -10.02 -10.58
C THR A 370 -16.32 -10.39 -11.20
N ASN A 371 -17.41 -10.11 -10.49
CA ASN A 371 -18.75 -10.35 -11.00
C ASN A 371 -19.13 -9.41 -12.15
N ALA A 372 -18.73 -8.15 -12.09
CA ALA A 372 -18.98 -7.19 -13.17
C ALA A 372 -18.27 -7.60 -14.46
N ILE A 373 -17.03 -8.12 -14.37
CA ILE A 373 -16.30 -8.63 -15.54
C ILE A 373 -16.99 -9.86 -16.13
N ARG A 374 -17.44 -10.80 -15.29
CA ARG A 374 -18.19 -11.97 -15.73
C ARG A 374 -19.48 -11.57 -16.46
N LYS A 375 -20.23 -10.60 -15.92
CA LYS A 375 -21.41 -10.05 -16.59
C LYS A 375 -21.08 -9.41 -17.94
N ALA A 376 -20.01 -8.61 -18.01
CA ALA A 376 -19.57 -8.01 -19.27
C ALA A 376 -19.19 -9.06 -20.32
N LEU A 377 -18.57 -10.19 -19.92
CA LEU A 377 -18.30 -11.31 -20.83
C LEU A 377 -19.58 -12.01 -21.31
N VAL A 378 -20.60 -12.12 -20.48
CA VAL A 378 -21.90 -12.63 -20.88
C VAL A 378 -22.54 -11.70 -21.94
N GLU A 379 -22.48 -10.38 -21.74
CA GLU A 379 -22.94 -9.38 -22.70
C GLU A 379 -22.18 -9.47 -24.04
N MET A 380 -20.91 -9.83 -24.00
CA MET A 380 -20.06 -10.09 -25.18
C MET A 380 -20.28 -11.47 -25.79
N GLN A 381 -21.23 -12.28 -25.32
CA GLN A 381 -21.50 -13.65 -25.73
C GLN A 381 -20.34 -14.63 -25.50
N LEU A 382 -19.52 -14.38 -24.47
CA LEU A 382 -18.35 -15.19 -24.10
C LEU A 382 -18.42 -15.69 -22.63
N PRO A 383 -19.55 -16.27 -22.18
CA PRO A 383 -19.72 -16.66 -20.76
C PRO A 383 -18.69 -17.68 -20.28
N HIS A 384 -18.24 -18.58 -21.16
CA HIS A 384 -17.22 -19.61 -20.83
C HIS A 384 -15.86 -19.01 -20.42
N MET A 385 -15.52 -17.81 -20.86
CA MET A 385 -14.29 -17.12 -20.42
C MET A 385 -14.40 -16.62 -18.98
N GLY A 386 -15.59 -16.49 -18.42
CA GLY A 386 -15.77 -16.14 -17.01
C GLY A 386 -15.16 -17.14 -16.02
N GLU A 387 -15.00 -18.41 -16.42
CA GLU A 387 -14.35 -19.46 -15.62
C GLU A 387 -12.83 -19.26 -15.51
N THR A 388 -12.23 -18.53 -16.44
CA THR A 388 -10.79 -18.21 -16.43
C THR A 388 -10.44 -17.03 -15.52
N ILE A 389 -11.42 -16.45 -14.82
CA ILE A 389 -11.27 -15.29 -13.96
C ILE A 389 -11.34 -15.70 -12.49
N SER A 390 -10.39 -15.23 -11.69
CA SER A 390 -10.37 -15.49 -10.25
C SER A 390 -10.13 -14.22 -9.45
N ALA A 391 -10.74 -14.13 -8.26
CA ALA A 391 -10.38 -13.14 -7.27
C ALA A 391 -9.24 -13.66 -6.39
N PHE A 392 -8.40 -12.72 -5.88
CA PHE A 392 -7.31 -13.03 -4.96
C PHE A 392 -7.12 -11.90 -3.94
N TYR A 393 -7.18 -12.20 -2.66
CA TYR A 393 -6.97 -11.21 -1.60
C TYR A 393 -6.41 -11.84 -0.31
N GLY A 394 -5.79 -11.04 0.54
CA GLY A 394 -4.98 -11.49 1.67
C GLY A 394 -5.75 -12.26 2.76
N SER A 395 -7.05 -11.97 2.96
CA SER A 395 -7.88 -12.63 3.97
C SER A 395 -8.36 -14.04 3.58
N MET A 396 -8.11 -14.47 2.32
CA MET A 396 -8.38 -15.85 1.91
C MET A 396 -7.52 -16.84 2.66
N LYS A 397 -8.06 -18.01 2.96
CA LYS A 397 -7.33 -19.11 3.58
C LYS A 397 -6.17 -19.61 2.72
N ALA A 398 -5.10 -20.09 3.36
CA ALA A 398 -3.90 -20.54 2.69
C ALA A 398 -4.18 -21.60 1.61
N ASN A 399 -5.06 -22.56 1.89
CA ASN A 399 -5.44 -23.60 0.94
C ASN A 399 -6.10 -23.04 -0.33
N GLN A 400 -7.00 -22.06 -0.18
CA GLN A 400 -7.63 -21.39 -1.32
C GLN A 400 -6.61 -20.60 -2.14
N ARG A 401 -5.73 -19.83 -1.49
CA ARG A 401 -4.68 -19.09 -2.17
C ARG A 401 -3.75 -20.01 -2.96
N ASN A 402 -3.33 -21.12 -2.38
CA ASN A 402 -2.47 -22.11 -3.03
C ASN A 402 -3.16 -22.76 -4.24
N LYS A 403 -4.46 -23.09 -4.14
CA LYS A 403 -5.26 -23.61 -5.25
C LYS A 403 -5.33 -22.62 -6.41
N ILE A 404 -5.56 -21.33 -6.11
CA ILE A 404 -5.61 -20.28 -7.14
C ILE A 404 -4.24 -20.10 -7.80
N ILE A 405 -3.16 -20.04 -7.03
CA ILE A 405 -1.78 -19.94 -7.56
C ILE A 405 -1.47 -21.14 -8.49
N ALA A 406 -1.80 -22.34 -8.06
CA ALA A 406 -1.62 -23.53 -8.89
C ALA A 406 -2.45 -23.47 -10.19
N ASN A 407 -3.68 -22.95 -10.14
CA ASN A 407 -4.54 -22.77 -11.32
C ASN A 407 -3.99 -21.70 -12.27
N ILE A 408 -3.35 -20.64 -11.76
CA ILE A 408 -2.68 -19.63 -12.57
C ILE A 408 -1.46 -20.26 -13.27
N GLN A 409 -0.59 -20.93 -12.53
CA GLN A 409 0.60 -21.60 -13.07
C GLN A 409 0.24 -22.69 -14.08
N GLY A 410 -0.87 -23.38 -13.85
CA GLY A 410 -1.44 -24.38 -14.78
C GLY A 410 -2.22 -23.80 -15.96
N GLY A 411 -2.33 -22.47 -16.09
CA GLY A 411 -3.02 -21.78 -17.20
C GLY A 411 -4.54 -21.90 -17.20
N LYS A 412 -5.16 -22.43 -16.14
CA LYS A 412 -6.63 -22.49 -15.97
C LYS A 412 -7.21 -21.11 -15.68
N VAL A 413 -6.56 -20.35 -14.80
CA VAL A 413 -6.87 -18.95 -14.52
C VAL A 413 -5.97 -18.08 -15.37
N LYS A 414 -6.57 -17.20 -16.18
CA LYS A 414 -5.87 -16.27 -17.08
C LYS A 414 -5.96 -14.82 -16.62
N PHE A 415 -6.99 -14.47 -15.85
CA PHE A 415 -7.19 -13.11 -15.39
C PHE A 415 -7.51 -13.08 -13.89
N ILE A 416 -6.77 -12.26 -13.14
CA ILE A 416 -6.87 -12.18 -11.70
C ILE A 416 -7.33 -10.78 -11.30
N ILE A 417 -8.27 -10.69 -10.37
CA ILE A 417 -8.62 -9.44 -9.70
C ILE A 417 -8.07 -9.53 -8.28
N SER A 418 -7.19 -8.61 -7.90
CA SER A 418 -6.46 -8.71 -6.63
C SER A 418 -6.42 -7.39 -5.86
N THR A 419 -6.28 -7.51 -4.54
CA THR A 419 -5.79 -6.42 -3.69
C THR A 419 -4.26 -6.34 -3.76
N SER A 420 -3.63 -5.55 -2.88
CA SER A 420 -2.17 -5.51 -2.69
C SER A 420 -1.53 -6.89 -2.37
N ALA A 421 -2.32 -7.92 -2.10
CA ALA A 421 -1.82 -9.27 -1.78
C ALA A 421 -0.91 -9.88 -2.86
N LEU A 422 -1.04 -9.43 -4.11
CA LEU A 422 -0.16 -9.82 -5.23
C LEU A 422 0.82 -8.70 -5.64
N GLU A 423 0.98 -7.63 -4.88
CA GLU A 423 2.04 -6.62 -5.09
C GLU A 423 3.42 -7.16 -4.70
N ALA A 424 3.50 -7.90 -3.60
CA ALA A 424 4.72 -8.56 -3.15
C ALA A 424 5.14 -9.71 -4.08
N GLY A 425 6.44 -9.99 -4.11
CA GLY A 425 7.19 -10.83 -5.06
C GLY A 425 6.75 -12.27 -5.31
N LEU A 426 5.49 -12.65 -5.08
CA LEU A 426 4.99 -13.98 -5.41
C LEU A 426 5.16 -14.28 -6.92
N ASP A 427 5.67 -15.45 -7.21
CA ASP A 427 5.82 -15.92 -8.59
C ASP A 427 4.51 -16.51 -9.11
N ILE A 428 3.78 -15.69 -9.85
CA ILE A 428 2.51 -16.04 -10.48
C ILE A 428 2.64 -16.32 -11.99
N GLY A 429 3.88 -16.47 -12.47
CA GLY A 429 4.14 -16.70 -13.88
C GLY A 429 4.16 -15.42 -14.73
N SER A 430 4.10 -15.58 -16.06
CA SER A 430 4.14 -14.46 -16.99
C SER A 430 2.79 -13.76 -17.06
N ILE A 431 2.77 -12.45 -16.78
CA ILE A 431 1.62 -11.56 -16.87
C ILE A 431 1.83 -10.63 -18.05
N ASP A 432 0.88 -10.63 -18.98
CA ASP A 432 0.90 -9.77 -20.18
C ASP A 432 0.39 -8.36 -19.87
N ALA A 433 -0.69 -8.27 -19.09
CA ALA A 433 -1.34 -6.99 -18.80
C ALA A 433 -1.57 -6.77 -17.29
N THR A 434 -1.34 -5.55 -16.86
CA THR A 434 -1.73 -5.09 -15.53
C THR A 434 -2.71 -3.92 -15.65
N ILE A 435 -3.87 -4.05 -15.00
CA ILE A 435 -4.82 -2.95 -14.80
C ILE A 435 -4.64 -2.43 -13.38
N VAL A 436 -4.49 -1.12 -13.23
CA VAL A 436 -4.52 -0.44 -11.93
C VAL A 436 -5.83 0.35 -11.87
N HIS A 437 -6.76 -0.15 -11.05
CA HIS A 437 -8.06 0.48 -10.79
C HIS A 437 -7.91 1.53 -9.69
N SER A 438 -7.97 2.77 -10.05
CA SER A 438 -7.68 3.93 -9.19
C SER A 438 -6.20 4.03 -8.75
N TYR A 439 -5.81 5.20 -8.28
CA TYR A 439 -4.48 5.41 -7.71
C TYR A 439 -4.33 4.64 -6.39
N PRO A 440 -3.30 3.82 -6.24
CA PRO A 440 -3.19 2.89 -5.09
C PRO A 440 -2.76 3.54 -3.76
N GLY A 441 -2.73 4.85 -3.70
CA GLY A 441 -2.30 5.60 -2.52
C GLY A 441 -0.82 5.94 -2.50
N SER A 442 0.02 5.27 -3.31
CA SER A 442 1.44 5.55 -3.42
C SER A 442 1.99 5.28 -4.83
N ILE A 443 3.03 6.03 -5.21
CA ILE A 443 3.80 5.80 -6.45
C ILE A 443 4.52 4.45 -6.38
N LEU A 444 5.05 4.12 -5.21
CA LEU A 444 5.69 2.83 -4.97
C LEU A 444 4.75 1.67 -5.27
N ALA A 445 3.54 1.67 -4.69
CA ALA A 445 2.52 0.66 -4.96
C ALA A 445 2.12 0.63 -6.43
N PHE A 446 1.96 1.80 -7.07
CA PHE A 446 1.69 1.86 -8.51
C PHE A 446 2.78 1.16 -9.33
N ARG A 447 4.05 1.46 -9.06
CA ARG A 447 5.20 0.86 -9.77
C ARG A 447 5.34 -0.64 -9.49
N GLN A 448 5.05 -1.09 -8.27
CA GLN A 448 5.04 -2.51 -7.93
C GLN A 448 3.95 -3.27 -8.69
N ARG A 449 2.74 -2.68 -8.80
CA ARG A 449 1.65 -3.22 -9.63
C ARG A 449 2.02 -3.21 -11.11
N ALA A 450 2.54 -2.09 -11.60
CA ALA A 450 3.01 -1.95 -12.99
C ALA A 450 4.09 -2.96 -13.36
N GLY A 451 5.04 -3.22 -12.46
CA GLY A 451 6.14 -4.17 -12.65
C GLY A 451 5.72 -5.65 -12.70
N ARG A 452 4.42 -5.96 -12.62
CA ARG A 452 3.90 -7.31 -12.85
C ARG A 452 3.78 -7.65 -14.32
N ALA A 453 3.48 -6.67 -15.19
CA ALA A 453 3.45 -6.87 -16.64
C ALA A 453 4.86 -6.72 -17.28
N GLY A 454 5.05 -7.36 -18.41
CA GLY A 454 6.24 -7.13 -19.25
C GLY A 454 7.54 -7.71 -18.71
N ARG A 455 7.52 -8.79 -17.93
CA ARG A 455 8.74 -9.41 -17.38
C ARG A 455 9.57 -10.14 -18.44
N GLN A 456 8.92 -10.87 -19.32
CA GLN A 456 9.59 -11.71 -20.34
C GLN A 456 9.42 -11.13 -21.74
N GLU A 457 8.23 -10.67 -22.08
CA GLU A 457 7.83 -10.11 -23.35
C GLU A 457 7.21 -8.73 -23.15
N ALA A 458 6.82 -8.06 -24.26
CA ALA A 458 6.14 -6.77 -24.19
C ALA A 458 4.92 -6.83 -23.25
N GLY A 459 4.75 -5.80 -22.42
CA GLY A 459 3.70 -5.71 -21.42
C GLY A 459 2.72 -4.58 -21.68
N LEU A 460 1.49 -4.73 -21.15
CA LEU A 460 0.45 -3.71 -21.16
C LEU A 460 0.17 -3.23 -19.73
N LEU A 461 0.27 -1.92 -19.51
CA LEU A 461 -0.13 -1.28 -18.26
C LEU A 461 -1.33 -0.38 -18.54
N VAL A 462 -2.42 -0.56 -17.83
CA VAL A 462 -3.62 0.26 -17.97
C VAL A 462 -3.97 0.92 -16.64
N PHE A 463 -3.96 2.23 -16.58
CA PHE A 463 -4.43 3.01 -15.44
C PHE A 463 -5.86 3.50 -15.69
N ILE A 464 -6.78 3.18 -14.77
CA ILE A 464 -8.20 3.54 -14.84
C ILE A 464 -8.57 4.45 -13.67
N PRO A 465 -8.46 5.77 -13.84
CA PRO A 465 -8.68 6.73 -12.78
C PRO A 465 -10.15 7.00 -12.50
N SER A 466 -10.47 7.34 -11.24
CA SER A 466 -11.78 7.76 -10.78
C SER A 466 -11.90 9.29 -10.71
N LYS A 467 -13.03 9.84 -11.16
CA LYS A 467 -13.34 11.26 -10.89
C LYS A 467 -13.63 11.57 -9.42
N ARG A 468 -13.89 10.54 -8.63
CA ARG A 468 -14.18 10.67 -7.18
C ARG A 468 -12.92 10.82 -6.33
N SER A 469 -11.73 10.72 -6.93
CA SER A 469 -10.45 10.90 -6.26
C SER A 469 -9.67 11.99 -6.97
N ILE A 470 -9.13 12.93 -6.18
CA ILE A 470 -8.33 14.01 -6.74
C ILE A 470 -6.98 13.50 -7.24
N MET A 471 -6.38 12.55 -6.53
CA MET A 471 -5.11 11.93 -6.96
C MET A 471 -5.28 11.21 -8.28
N ASP A 472 -6.39 10.50 -8.45
CA ASP A 472 -6.73 9.88 -9.73
C ASP A 472 -6.88 10.92 -10.85
N SER A 473 -7.61 12.01 -10.59
CA SER A 473 -7.81 13.09 -11.57
C SER A 473 -6.50 13.79 -11.90
N TYR A 474 -5.64 13.99 -10.91
CA TYR A 474 -4.32 14.56 -11.10
C TYR A 474 -3.44 13.68 -11.98
N TYR A 475 -3.30 12.39 -11.64
CA TYR A 475 -2.49 11.45 -12.42
C TYR A 475 -3.13 11.06 -13.76
N ALA A 476 -4.45 11.18 -13.92
CA ALA A 476 -5.07 11.05 -15.24
C ALA A 476 -4.59 12.13 -16.21
N ASN A 477 -4.39 13.36 -15.70
CA ASN A 477 -3.90 14.48 -16.49
C ASN A 477 -2.36 14.51 -16.63
N HIS A 478 -1.64 13.85 -15.71
CA HIS A 478 -0.19 13.78 -15.65
C HIS A 478 0.31 12.34 -15.49
N PRO A 479 -0.06 11.42 -16.41
CA PRO A 479 0.23 9.99 -16.24
C PRO A 479 1.74 9.67 -16.25
N GLU A 480 2.55 10.50 -16.93
CA GLU A 480 4.00 10.40 -16.94
C GLU A 480 4.61 10.48 -15.53
N ARG A 481 3.99 11.25 -14.64
CA ARG A 481 4.45 11.45 -13.27
C ARG A 481 4.35 10.19 -12.40
N LEU A 482 3.43 9.28 -12.68
CA LEU A 482 3.37 7.97 -12.03
C LEU A 482 4.67 7.17 -12.21
N LEU A 483 5.39 7.42 -13.30
CA LEU A 483 6.64 6.75 -13.62
C LEU A 483 7.88 7.57 -13.24
N SER A 484 7.79 8.92 -13.29
CA SER A 484 8.94 9.82 -13.12
C SER A 484 9.05 10.45 -11.73
N ASP A 485 7.94 10.67 -11.02
CA ASP A 485 7.98 11.29 -9.69
C ASP A 485 8.83 10.47 -8.72
N PRO A 486 9.54 11.09 -7.77
CA PRO A 486 10.27 10.35 -6.75
C PRO A 486 9.31 9.46 -5.94
N PRO A 487 9.75 8.28 -5.54
CA PRO A 487 8.96 7.42 -4.66
C PRO A 487 8.87 8.00 -3.26
N GLU A 488 8.02 7.40 -2.46
CA GLU A 488 7.69 7.83 -1.11
C GLU A 488 8.87 7.81 -0.15
N ILE A 489 8.78 8.64 0.87
CA ILE A 489 9.61 8.61 2.07
C ILE A 489 8.95 7.65 3.06
N ILE A 490 9.74 6.74 3.62
CA ILE A 490 9.32 5.86 4.70
C ILE A 490 9.64 6.51 6.01
N ASN A 491 8.71 6.47 6.96
CA ASN A 491 8.96 7.00 8.29
C ASN A 491 8.52 6.02 9.39
N PHE A 492 9.30 6.00 10.47
CA PHE A 492 8.94 5.35 11.73
C PHE A 492 9.73 5.99 12.89
N ASN A 493 9.16 5.90 14.07
CA ASN A 493 9.77 6.44 15.30
C ASN A 493 10.00 5.34 16.32
N HIS A 494 11.25 4.88 16.44
CA HIS A 494 11.67 3.85 17.40
C HIS A 494 11.89 4.36 18.82
N ASN A 495 11.69 5.66 19.06
CA ASN A 495 11.81 6.30 20.38
C ASN A 495 10.46 6.47 21.09
N TYR A 496 9.36 5.92 20.56
CA TYR A 496 8.10 5.89 21.30
C TYR A 496 8.28 5.17 22.64
N GLU A 497 7.92 5.85 23.71
CA GLU A 497 8.12 5.39 25.08
C GLU A 497 7.57 3.98 25.32
N THR A 498 6.31 3.75 24.94
CA THR A 498 5.66 2.45 25.11
C THR A 498 6.32 1.33 24.33
N THR A 499 6.73 1.61 23.08
CA THR A 499 7.42 0.64 22.22
C THR A 499 8.81 0.33 22.76
N LEU A 500 9.53 1.37 23.17
CA LEU A 500 10.87 1.26 23.70
C LEU A 500 10.88 0.52 25.05
N GLU A 501 9.89 0.80 25.93
CA GLU A 501 9.66 0.10 27.19
C GLU A 501 9.52 -1.41 26.98
N GLN A 502 8.65 -1.81 26.07
CA GLN A 502 8.40 -3.22 25.76
C GLN A 502 9.68 -3.94 25.30
N HIS A 503 10.47 -3.31 24.42
CA HIS A 503 11.71 -3.90 23.93
C HIS A 503 12.83 -3.92 24.96
N ILE A 504 12.91 -2.94 25.87
CA ILE A 504 13.86 -2.95 26.99
C ILE A 504 13.53 -4.07 27.98
N LEU A 505 12.25 -4.24 28.31
CA LEU A 505 11.81 -5.36 29.17
C LEU A 505 12.15 -6.71 28.54
N ALA A 506 11.90 -6.88 27.21
CA ALA A 506 12.26 -8.09 26.50
C ALA A 506 13.79 -8.33 26.50
N CYS A 507 14.58 -7.30 26.19
CA CYS A 507 16.06 -7.39 26.24
C CYS A 507 16.59 -7.80 27.63
N CYS A 508 16.05 -7.20 28.69
CA CYS A 508 16.43 -7.56 30.08
C CYS A 508 16.06 -8.99 30.45
N LYS A 509 14.96 -9.50 29.89
CA LYS A 509 14.57 -10.90 30.08
C LYS A 509 15.50 -11.86 29.35
N GLU A 510 15.91 -11.54 28.14
CA GLU A 510 16.72 -12.38 27.24
C GLU A 510 18.17 -12.47 27.69
N SER A 511 18.79 -11.36 27.96
CA SER A 511 20.25 -11.26 27.98
C SER A 511 20.81 -10.58 29.24
N LYS A 512 19.97 -10.06 30.11
CA LYS A 512 20.35 -9.38 31.37
C LYS A 512 21.46 -8.32 31.16
N PRO A 513 21.19 -7.23 30.41
CA PRO A 513 22.16 -6.18 30.14
C PRO A 513 22.52 -5.40 31.41
N THR A 514 23.65 -4.72 31.40
CA THR A 514 23.89 -3.59 32.29
C THR A 514 23.17 -2.35 31.82
N GLN A 515 22.96 -1.35 32.68
CA GLN A 515 22.35 -0.08 32.30
C GLN A 515 23.16 0.65 31.19
N ALA A 516 24.51 0.60 31.30
CA ALA A 516 25.39 1.15 30.25
C ALA A 516 25.22 0.50 28.89
N GLN A 517 24.97 -0.80 28.85
CA GLN A 517 24.67 -1.50 27.60
C GLN A 517 23.31 -1.12 27.02
N ILE A 518 22.30 -0.88 27.87
CA ILE A 518 21.01 -0.34 27.40
C ILE A 518 21.22 1.06 26.80
N ALA A 519 21.94 1.95 27.44
CA ALA A 519 22.25 3.28 26.94
C ALA A 519 22.99 3.22 25.59
N ARG A 520 23.90 2.26 25.41
CA ARG A 520 24.66 2.06 24.16
C ARG A 520 23.77 1.59 23.01
N HIS A 521 22.89 0.62 23.22
CA HIS A 521 22.06 0.04 22.16
C HIS A 521 20.75 0.79 21.90
N PHE A 522 20.15 1.37 22.94
CA PHE A 522 18.84 2.03 22.86
C PHE A 522 18.91 3.56 23.00
N GLY A 523 20.11 4.11 23.16
CA GLY A 523 20.35 5.56 23.27
C GLY A 523 19.91 6.17 24.62
N SER A 524 19.92 7.50 24.69
CA SER A 524 19.55 8.26 25.89
C SER A 524 18.08 8.04 26.30
N SER A 525 17.18 7.93 25.36
CA SER A 525 15.76 7.61 25.62
C SER A 525 15.61 6.24 26.25
N GLY A 526 16.38 5.24 25.78
CA GLY A 526 16.38 3.90 26.38
C GLY A 526 16.92 3.89 27.80
N ASP A 527 17.97 4.66 28.10
CA ASP A 527 18.49 4.79 29.47
C ASP A 527 17.48 5.47 30.40
N ALA A 528 16.79 6.51 29.93
CA ALA A 528 15.74 7.19 30.70
C ALA A 528 14.60 6.24 31.08
N ILE A 529 14.12 5.48 30.09
CA ILE A 529 13.04 4.48 30.29
C ILE A 529 13.53 3.34 31.23
N ALA A 530 14.75 2.87 31.06
CA ALA A 530 15.28 1.84 31.97
C ALA A 530 15.30 2.30 33.45
N ARG A 531 15.67 3.57 33.72
CA ARG A 531 15.62 4.17 35.06
C ARG A 531 14.17 4.26 35.59
N GLN A 532 13.24 4.66 34.75
CA GLN A 532 11.82 4.66 35.12
C GLN A 532 11.33 3.26 35.49
N LEU A 533 11.60 2.25 34.66
CA LEU A 533 11.22 0.86 34.88
C LEU A 533 11.87 0.28 36.18
N ILE A 534 13.05 0.74 36.55
CA ILE A 534 13.68 0.39 37.85
C ILE A 534 12.89 1.06 38.98
N GLY A 535 12.54 2.34 38.85
CA GLY A 535 11.74 3.06 39.85
C GLY A 535 10.35 2.43 40.05
N ASP A 536 9.73 1.96 38.98
CA ASP A 536 8.43 1.28 39.00
C ASP A 536 8.50 -0.20 39.38
N ASN A 537 9.69 -0.67 39.79
CA ASN A 537 9.95 -2.07 40.19
C ASN A 537 9.59 -3.12 39.09
N GLN A 538 9.59 -2.71 37.82
CA GLN A 538 9.45 -3.62 36.69
C GLN A 538 10.78 -4.24 36.28
N LEU A 539 11.88 -3.50 36.40
CA LEU A 539 13.26 -3.99 36.31
C LEU A 539 13.91 -4.04 37.68
N ILE A 540 14.65 -5.10 37.91
CA ILE A 540 15.42 -5.31 39.15
C ILE A 540 16.87 -5.63 38.83
N PHE A 541 17.78 -5.26 39.75
CA PHE A 541 19.17 -5.67 39.64
C PHE A 541 19.33 -7.11 40.05
N SER A 542 19.95 -7.90 39.19
CA SER A 542 20.44 -9.24 39.49
C SER A 542 21.90 -9.19 39.93
N TYR A 543 22.51 -10.35 40.16
CA TYR A 543 23.93 -10.45 40.47
C TYR A 543 24.78 -9.70 39.42
N ASN A 544 25.87 -9.03 39.86
CA ASN A 544 26.77 -8.22 39.03
C ASN A 544 26.13 -6.97 38.35
N GLN A 545 25.18 -6.32 39.00
CA GLN A 545 24.52 -5.10 38.52
C GLN A 545 23.85 -5.25 37.14
N ARG A 546 23.46 -6.45 36.75
CA ARG A 546 22.71 -6.71 35.52
C ARG A 546 21.23 -6.54 35.75
N LEU A 547 20.54 -5.98 34.79
CA LEU A 547 19.11 -5.76 34.84
C LEU A 547 18.34 -7.01 34.35
N THR A 548 17.29 -7.35 35.07
CA THR A 548 16.33 -8.39 34.65
C THR A 548 14.92 -7.97 35.02
N THR A 549 13.94 -8.55 34.33
CA THR A 549 12.53 -8.27 34.62
C THR A 549 12.10 -8.84 35.97
N ASN A 550 11.19 -8.12 36.65
CA ASN A 550 10.53 -8.66 37.83
C ASN A 550 9.70 -9.89 37.43
N ARG A 551 9.69 -10.92 38.27
CA ARG A 551 9.00 -12.20 38.00
C ARG A 551 7.50 -12.06 37.80
N ASN A 552 6.87 -11.02 38.34
CA ASN A 552 5.45 -10.76 38.28
C ASN A 552 4.97 -10.26 36.88
N LEU A 553 5.88 -9.87 35.99
CA LEU A 553 5.53 -9.31 34.67
C LEU A 553 5.08 -10.36 33.64
N GLY A 554 5.20 -11.65 33.92
CA GLY A 554 4.85 -12.73 33.04
C GLY A 554 5.71 -12.77 31.75
N TYR A 555 5.10 -13.15 30.63
CA TYR A 555 5.79 -13.28 29.34
C TYR A 555 5.78 -11.96 28.57
N VAL A 556 6.82 -11.15 28.74
CA VAL A 556 6.91 -9.77 28.18
C VAL A 556 6.88 -9.71 26.65
N HIS A 557 7.39 -10.74 25.96
CA HIS A 557 7.43 -10.77 24.50
C HIS A 557 6.05 -10.80 23.85
N SER A 558 5.03 -11.34 24.53
CA SER A 558 3.65 -11.34 24.02
C SER A 558 3.00 -9.95 23.97
N LYS A 559 3.59 -8.99 24.70
CA LYS A 559 3.13 -7.59 24.68
C LYS A 559 3.62 -6.84 23.44
N ILE A 560 4.68 -7.33 22.77
CA ILE A 560 5.23 -6.71 21.55
C ILE A 560 4.39 -7.19 20.36
N LYS A 561 3.53 -6.32 19.86
CA LYS A 561 2.66 -6.56 18.72
C LYS A 561 3.15 -5.74 17.53
N PHE A 562 3.87 -6.36 16.60
CA PHE A 562 4.48 -5.67 15.46
C PHE A 562 3.48 -4.89 14.60
N ARG A 563 2.23 -5.33 14.57
CA ARG A 563 1.15 -4.72 13.77
C ARG A 563 0.04 -4.08 14.61
N GLY A 564 0.24 -3.95 15.93
CA GLY A 564 -0.72 -3.41 16.89
C GLY A 564 -1.74 -4.45 17.40
N ASN A 565 -2.45 -4.15 18.53
CA ASN A 565 -3.46 -5.04 19.12
C ASN A 565 -4.77 -5.08 18.31
N THR A 566 -5.01 -4.10 17.45
CA THR A 566 -6.15 -4.06 16.53
C THR A 566 -6.09 -5.18 15.49
N ASP A 567 -4.97 -5.86 15.36
CA ASP A 567 -4.69 -6.92 14.39
C ASP A 567 -4.92 -8.34 14.91
N GLN A 568 -5.66 -8.50 16.03
CA GLN A 568 -6.14 -9.84 16.40
C GLN A 568 -6.97 -10.40 15.24
N ASN A 569 -6.60 -11.59 14.75
CA ASN A 569 -7.32 -12.25 13.68
C ASN A 569 -8.67 -12.77 14.19
N ILE A 570 -9.71 -12.40 13.46
CA ILE A 570 -11.08 -12.91 13.64
C ILE A 570 -11.37 -13.84 12.48
N SER A 571 -11.61 -15.12 12.78
CA SER A 571 -12.00 -16.12 11.80
C SER A 571 -13.50 -16.03 11.49
N TYR A 572 -13.85 -16.07 10.20
CA TYR A 572 -15.23 -16.04 9.72
C TYR A 572 -15.69 -17.47 9.44
N ILE A 573 -16.62 -17.94 10.24
CA ILE A 573 -17.09 -19.33 10.24
C ILE A 573 -18.47 -19.37 9.60
N ASN A 574 -18.63 -20.23 8.59
CA ASN A 574 -19.93 -20.50 8.01
C ASN A 574 -20.77 -21.32 9.00
N GLN A 575 -21.95 -20.81 9.37
CA GLN A 575 -22.84 -21.46 10.35
C GLN A 575 -23.28 -22.86 9.90
N ASP A 576 -23.52 -23.06 8.59
CA ASP A 576 -24.12 -24.29 8.08
C ASP A 576 -23.08 -25.41 7.88
N SER A 577 -21.86 -25.07 7.43
CA SER A 577 -20.79 -26.04 7.21
C SER A 577 -19.78 -26.14 8.36
N ALA A 578 -19.82 -25.21 9.32
CA ALA A 578 -18.81 -25.04 10.36
C ALA A 578 -17.38 -24.81 9.82
N GLU A 579 -17.25 -24.49 8.53
CA GLU A 579 -15.98 -24.21 7.90
C GLU A 579 -15.58 -22.76 8.08
N ASP A 580 -14.30 -22.58 8.32
CA ASP A 580 -13.65 -21.27 8.39
C ASP A 580 -13.22 -20.87 6.96
N PHE A 581 -13.83 -19.80 6.42
CA PHE A 581 -13.64 -19.43 5.01
C PHE A 581 -12.85 -18.12 4.80
N GLU A 582 -12.82 -17.23 5.79
CA GLU A 582 -12.12 -15.95 5.71
C GLU A 582 -11.61 -15.52 7.08
N GLU A 583 -10.66 -14.59 7.12
CA GLU A 583 -10.19 -13.98 8.36
C GLU A 583 -9.91 -12.48 8.16
N SER A 584 -10.04 -11.68 9.23
CA SER A 584 -9.69 -10.27 9.21
C SER A 584 -9.20 -9.79 10.57
N SER A 585 -8.68 -8.55 10.64
CA SER A 585 -8.36 -7.92 11.91
C SER A 585 -9.62 -7.63 12.74
N ALA A 586 -9.48 -7.55 14.06
CA ALA A 586 -10.57 -7.23 14.97
C ALA A 586 -11.24 -5.88 14.62
N SER A 587 -10.45 -4.87 14.22
CA SER A 587 -10.97 -3.59 13.77
C SER A 587 -11.81 -3.71 12.50
N SER A 588 -11.37 -4.51 11.51
CA SER A 588 -12.17 -4.76 10.31
C SER A 588 -13.42 -5.57 10.63
N ALA A 589 -13.30 -6.63 11.43
CA ALA A 589 -14.41 -7.47 11.83
C ALA A 589 -15.49 -6.67 12.56
N LEU A 590 -15.10 -5.77 13.48
CA LEU A 590 -16.01 -4.89 14.20
C LEU A 590 -16.85 -4.04 13.24
N ARG A 591 -16.29 -3.61 12.12
CA ARG A 591 -16.97 -2.72 11.15
C ARG A 591 -17.71 -3.46 10.03
N GLU A 592 -17.36 -4.74 9.76
CA GLU A 592 -17.85 -5.47 8.59
C GLU A 592 -18.73 -6.66 8.93
N VAL A 593 -18.50 -7.32 10.07
CA VAL A 593 -19.22 -8.55 10.46
C VAL A 593 -19.84 -8.46 11.86
N TYR A 594 -20.19 -7.24 12.30
CA TYR A 594 -21.03 -7.06 13.50
C TYR A 594 -22.34 -7.85 13.36
N PRO A 595 -22.98 -8.30 14.44
CA PRO A 595 -24.23 -9.07 14.36
C PRO A 595 -25.33 -8.34 13.58
N GLY A 596 -25.87 -8.97 12.54
CA GLY A 596 -26.83 -8.37 11.61
C GLY A 596 -26.20 -7.77 10.35
N ALA A 597 -24.87 -7.68 10.25
CA ALA A 597 -24.17 -7.21 9.05
C ALA A 597 -24.47 -8.11 7.84
N ILE A 598 -24.69 -7.48 6.69
CA ILE A 598 -24.76 -8.15 5.39
C ILE A 598 -23.37 -8.16 4.79
N TYR A 599 -22.77 -9.33 4.68
CA TYR A 599 -21.40 -9.53 4.22
C TYR A 599 -21.34 -10.30 2.91
N LEU A 600 -20.53 -9.84 1.96
CA LEU A 600 -20.32 -10.51 0.67
C LEU A 600 -19.00 -11.27 0.72
N ALA A 601 -19.03 -12.58 0.51
CA ALA A 601 -17.86 -13.45 0.36
C ALA A 601 -17.85 -14.16 -0.99
N GLN A 602 -16.85 -15.02 -1.20
CA GLN A 602 -16.83 -15.98 -2.31
C GLN A 602 -16.75 -17.39 -1.74
N ASP A 603 -17.41 -18.34 -2.41
CA ASP A 603 -17.25 -19.77 -2.14
C ASP A 603 -15.89 -20.29 -2.66
N PHE A 604 -15.62 -21.57 -2.43
CA PHE A 604 -14.38 -22.23 -2.90
C PHE A 604 -14.21 -22.24 -4.42
N ASP A 605 -15.30 -22.05 -5.18
CA ASP A 605 -15.30 -22.01 -6.63
C ASP A 605 -15.29 -20.58 -7.18
N GLY A 606 -15.24 -19.58 -6.26
CA GLY A 606 -15.15 -18.16 -6.59
C GLY A 606 -16.49 -17.51 -6.94
N ASN A 607 -17.63 -18.16 -6.62
CA ASN A 607 -18.95 -17.56 -6.80
C ASN A 607 -19.28 -16.64 -5.62
N PRO A 608 -19.98 -15.52 -5.84
CA PRO A 608 -20.36 -14.62 -4.76
C PRO A 608 -21.44 -15.26 -3.87
N VAL A 609 -21.22 -15.27 -2.59
CA VAL A 609 -22.18 -15.70 -1.56
C VAL A 609 -22.40 -14.55 -0.59
N GLN A 610 -23.65 -14.22 -0.36
CA GLN A 610 -24.04 -13.26 0.68
C GLN A 610 -24.25 -13.97 2.02
N TYR A 611 -23.75 -13.35 3.08
CA TYR A 611 -23.89 -13.83 4.43
C TYR A 611 -24.55 -12.78 5.31
N LYS A 612 -25.31 -13.22 6.31
CA LYS A 612 -25.74 -12.39 7.42
C LYS A 612 -24.95 -12.80 8.67
N SER A 613 -24.23 -11.87 9.26
CA SER A 613 -23.51 -12.12 10.51
C SER A 613 -24.49 -12.39 11.65
N GLN A 614 -24.26 -13.47 12.41
CA GLN A 614 -25.09 -13.88 13.54
C GLN A 614 -24.42 -13.50 14.86
N GLU A 615 -23.11 -13.70 14.95
CA GLU A 615 -22.34 -13.51 16.17
C GLU A 615 -20.95 -12.94 15.84
N LEU A 616 -20.47 -12.05 16.68
CA LEU A 616 -19.09 -11.57 16.70
C LEU A 616 -18.54 -11.72 18.12
N ASN A 617 -17.48 -12.54 18.27
CA ASN A 617 -16.77 -12.71 19.53
C ASN A 617 -15.32 -12.25 19.36
N LEU A 618 -15.06 -11.01 19.76
CA LEU A 618 -13.72 -10.41 19.66
C LEU A 618 -12.70 -11.10 20.60
N ILE A 619 -13.15 -11.68 21.73
CA ILE A 619 -12.26 -12.33 22.70
C ILE A 619 -11.79 -13.69 22.16
N GLU A 620 -12.71 -14.48 21.63
CA GLU A 620 -12.39 -15.79 21.06
C GLU A 620 -11.83 -15.71 19.64
N GLY A 621 -11.85 -14.53 19.01
CA GLY A 621 -11.34 -14.34 17.67
C GLY A 621 -12.20 -14.99 16.59
N LYS A 622 -13.53 -15.01 16.73
CA LYS A 622 -14.42 -15.63 15.75
C LYS A 622 -15.68 -14.81 15.46
N ALA A 623 -16.17 -14.93 14.22
CA ALA A 623 -17.48 -14.44 13.80
C ALA A 623 -18.25 -15.57 13.10
N ILE A 624 -19.53 -15.74 13.43
CA ILE A 624 -20.39 -16.77 12.84
C ILE A 624 -21.30 -16.10 11.82
N LEU A 625 -21.25 -16.55 10.58
CA LEU A 625 -21.98 -15.99 9.45
C LEU A 625 -22.85 -17.06 8.80
N LYS A 626 -24.13 -16.72 8.59
CA LYS A 626 -25.10 -17.59 7.93
C LYS A 626 -25.23 -17.21 6.45
N PRO A 627 -25.09 -18.12 5.48
CA PRO A 627 -25.33 -17.84 4.09
C PRO A 627 -26.82 -17.45 3.87
N ILE A 628 -27.05 -16.47 3.01
CA ILE A 628 -28.40 -16.00 2.64
C ILE A 628 -28.50 -15.93 1.11
N GLU A 629 -29.72 -15.96 0.59
CA GLU A 629 -29.97 -15.70 -0.82
C GLU A 629 -29.49 -14.29 -1.19
N ALA A 630 -29.02 -14.11 -2.42
CA ALA A 630 -28.54 -12.83 -2.91
C ALA A 630 -29.66 -11.78 -2.84
N THR A 631 -29.44 -10.70 -2.12
CA THR A 631 -30.39 -9.61 -1.89
C THR A 631 -29.80 -8.28 -2.30
N ASN A 632 -30.65 -7.26 -2.47
CA ASN A 632 -30.23 -5.87 -2.63
C ASN A 632 -30.08 -5.14 -1.29
N LEU A 633 -29.94 -5.90 -0.20
CA LEU A 633 -29.78 -5.36 1.14
C LEU A 633 -28.32 -5.12 1.45
N PHE A 634 -28.06 -4.06 2.20
CA PHE A 634 -26.76 -3.80 2.83
C PHE A 634 -26.98 -3.17 4.20
N SER A 635 -25.99 -3.30 5.07
CA SER A 635 -26.05 -2.75 6.42
C SER A 635 -24.94 -1.74 6.67
N ARG A 636 -25.18 -0.80 7.59
CA ARG A 636 -24.17 0.13 8.10
C ARG A 636 -24.14 0.08 9.61
N PRO A 637 -22.95 0.01 10.24
CA PRO A 637 -22.86 0.03 11.69
C PRO A 637 -23.22 1.42 12.24
N GLU A 638 -23.82 1.46 13.41
CA GLU A 638 -23.96 2.66 14.25
C GLU A 638 -23.03 2.56 15.44
N GLY A 639 -22.16 3.54 15.59
CA GLY A 639 -21.11 3.52 16.58
C GLY A 639 -20.71 4.89 17.09
N SER A 640 -19.80 4.92 18.03
CA SER A 640 -19.18 6.13 18.56
C SER A 640 -17.68 5.93 18.80
N LEU A 641 -16.95 7.03 18.75
CA LEU A 641 -15.54 7.11 19.11
C LEU A 641 -15.41 7.98 20.36
N ASN A 642 -14.77 7.47 21.38
CA ASN A 642 -14.49 8.17 22.62
C ASN A 642 -12.99 8.31 22.81
N PHE A 643 -12.54 9.51 23.21
CA PHE A 643 -11.13 9.85 23.37
C PHE A 643 -10.83 10.16 24.84
N GLU A 644 -9.76 9.59 25.34
CA GLU A 644 -9.18 9.91 26.64
C GLU A 644 -7.71 10.28 26.42
N GLU A 645 -7.37 11.58 26.58
CA GLU A 645 -5.98 12.03 26.50
C GLU A 645 -5.15 11.44 27.63
N ILE A 646 -3.98 10.89 27.28
CA ILE A 646 -3.04 10.31 28.24
C ILE A 646 -1.98 11.38 28.59
N LYS A 647 -1.30 11.93 27.58
CA LYS A 647 -0.24 12.94 27.79
C LYS A 647 0.11 13.70 26.51
N ILE A 648 0.72 14.87 26.66
CA ILE A 648 1.37 15.60 25.58
C ILE A 648 2.71 14.92 25.27
N VAL A 649 3.00 14.68 23.99
CA VAL A 649 4.16 13.90 23.53
C VAL A 649 5.12 14.68 22.65
N GLY A 650 4.86 15.96 22.36
CA GLY A 650 5.70 16.81 21.53
C GLY A 650 5.38 18.29 21.66
N GLU A 651 6.16 19.12 20.97
CA GLU A 651 5.97 20.56 20.94
C GLU A 651 4.76 20.94 20.07
N ALA A 652 3.97 21.89 20.53
CA ALA A 652 2.84 22.38 19.79
C ALA A 652 3.28 23.34 18.69
N LYS A 653 2.66 23.24 17.52
CA LYS A 653 2.75 24.25 16.45
C LYS A 653 1.58 25.21 16.52
N ILE A 654 1.89 26.50 16.35
CA ILE A 654 0.89 27.56 16.37
C ILE A 654 0.79 28.14 14.96
N ILE A 655 -0.41 28.11 14.40
CA ILE A 655 -0.75 28.72 13.11
C ILE A 655 -1.50 30.01 13.40
N ASN A 656 -0.90 31.13 13.02
CA ASN A 656 -1.53 32.45 13.17
C ASN A 656 -2.51 32.69 12.03
N LEU A 657 -3.67 33.26 12.38
CA LEU A 657 -4.70 33.78 11.49
C LEU A 657 -4.72 35.31 11.57
N SER A 658 -5.41 35.96 10.65
CA SER A 658 -5.54 37.42 10.72
C SER A 658 -6.18 37.90 12.05
N GLN A 659 -7.05 37.06 12.61
CA GLN A 659 -7.63 37.26 13.94
C GLN A 659 -7.53 35.93 14.72
N GLY A 660 -6.59 35.89 15.68
CA GLY A 660 -6.40 34.74 16.54
C GLY A 660 -5.42 33.68 16.02
N ALA A 661 -5.47 32.48 16.60
CA ALA A 661 -4.58 31.39 16.25
C ALA A 661 -5.23 30.03 16.47
N ALA A 662 -4.74 29.04 15.70
CA ALA A 662 -4.99 27.62 15.90
C ALA A 662 -3.72 26.94 16.45
N ARG A 663 -3.87 26.12 17.48
CA ARG A 663 -2.77 25.38 18.12
C ARG A 663 -2.92 23.89 17.83
N PHE A 664 -1.89 23.30 17.26
CA PHE A 664 -1.77 21.89 16.96
C PHE A 664 -0.81 21.26 17.97
N THR A 665 -1.33 20.43 18.87
CA THR A 665 -0.56 19.82 19.96
C THR A 665 -0.48 18.32 19.78
N PRO A 666 0.72 17.71 19.63
CA PRO A 666 0.89 16.27 19.61
C PRO A 666 0.56 15.66 20.98
N VAL A 667 -0.35 14.71 21.00
CA VAL A 667 -0.81 14.02 22.22
C VAL A 667 -0.91 12.52 21.98
N SER A 668 -0.75 11.75 23.04
CA SER A 668 -1.11 10.34 23.09
C SER A 668 -2.51 10.24 23.69
N ALA A 669 -3.38 9.43 23.07
CA ALA A 669 -4.74 9.23 23.55
C ALA A 669 -5.15 7.77 23.47
N LYS A 670 -6.04 7.37 24.38
CA LYS A 670 -6.76 6.11 24.31
C LYS A 670 -8.06 6.34 23.57
N ILE A 671 -8.28 5.56 22.53
CA ILE A 671 -9.50 5.56 21.74
C ILE A 671 -10.32 4.34 22.12
N LYS A 672 -11.61 4.55 22.32
CA LYS A 672 -12.62 3.51 22.45
C LYS A 672 -13.57 3.62 21.27
N GLU A 673 -13.50 2.65 20.35
CA GLU A 673 -14.45 2.51 19.24
C GLU A 673 -15.57 1.57 19.67
N GLU A 674 -16.80 2.00 19.60
CA GLU A 674 -17.98 1.24 20.04
C GLU A 674 -18.98 1.16 18.90
N ILE A 675 -19.52 -0.04 18.66
CA ILE A 675 -20.68 -0.27 17.79
C ILE A 675 -21.86 -0.70 18.66
N TYR A 676 -22.87 0.15 18.73
CA TYR A 676 -24.07 -0.07 19.56
C TYR A 676 -25.32 -0.45 18.76
N GLY A 677 -25.19 -0.51 17.41
CA GLY A 677 -26.31 -0.87 16.56
C GLY A 677 -25.94 -0.91 15.10
N TYR A 678 -26.93 -1.06 14.24
CA TYR A 678 -26.77 -0.96 12.79
C TYR A 678 -28.07 -0.57 12.12
N ASN A 679 -27.94 0.02 10.93
CA ASN A 679 -29.06 0.35 10.05
C ASN A 679 -29.04 -0.58 8.84
N LEU A 680 -30.21 -1.14 8.52
CA LEU A 680 -30.41 -1.99 7.33
C LEU A 680 -31.03 -1.16 6.21
N TYR A 681 -30.43 -1.23 5.05
CA TYR A 681 -30.84 -0.49 3.86
C TYR A 681 -31.13 -1.43 2.70
N ARG A 682 -32.01 -0.94 1.78
CA ARG A 682 -32.27 -1.54 0.48
C ARG A 682 -31.73 -0.65 -0.60
N LEU A 683 -30.97 -1.22 -1.55
CA LEU A 683 -30.52 -0.56 -2.75
C LEU A 683 -31.50 -0.86 -3.89
N GLU A 684 -32.13 0.17 -4.41
CA GLU A 684 -33.03 0.05 -5.56
C GLU A 684 -32.47 0.86 -6.75
N GLN A 685 -32.48 0.26 -7.93
CA GLN A 685 -32.19 0.97 -9.16
C GLN A 685 -33.50 1.48 -9.75
N LYS A 686 -33.60 2.80 -9.93
CA LYS A 686 -34.80 3.47 -10.44
C LYS A 686 -34.46 4.28 -11.68
N TRP A 687 -35.31 4.14 -12.70
CA TRP A 687 -35.23 4.98 -13.88
C TRP A 687 -35.98 6.27 -13.63
N THR A 688 -35.32 7.42 -13.76
CA THR A 688 -35.90 8.71 -13.37
C THR A 688 -35.75 9.74 -14.47
N CYS A 689 -36.74 10.62 -14.54
CA CYS A 689 -36.69 11.81 -15.41
C CYS A 689 -35.87 12.92 -14.72
N THR A 690 -34.93 13.48 -15.43
CA THR A 690 -34.05 14.56 -14.94
C THR A 690 -34.60 15.95 -15.19
N ASN A 691 -35.66 16.11 -15.97
CA ASN A 691 -36.29 17.41 -16.21
C ASN A 691 -37.06 17.89 -14.98
N ASN A 692 -36.53 18.85 -14.26
CA ASN A 692 -37.10 19.40 -13.03
C ASN A 692 -38.45 20.14 -13.21
N ARG A 693 -38.85 20.40 -14.46
CA ARG A 693 -40.17 20.97 -14.82
C ARG A 693 -41.18 19.90 -15.21
N CYS A 694 -40.79 18.64 -15.21
CA CYS A 694 -41.65 17.54 -15.59
C CYS A 694 -42.43 17.00 -14.37
N ARG A 695 -43.72 16.68 -14.58
CA ARG A 695 -44.53 16.02 -13.54
C ARG A 695 -43.98 14.67 -13.06
N ASN A 696 -43.13 14.03 -13.91
CA ASN A 696 -42.45 12.76 -13.57
C ASN A 696 -41.04 12.96 -13.06
N PHE A 697 -40.68 14.18 -12.64
CA PHE A 697 -39.37 14.44 -12.08
C PHE A 697 -39.11 13.58 -10.83
N ASN A 698 -38.00 12.86 -10.84
CA ASN A 698 -37.59 11.93 -9.77
C ASN A 698 -38.58 10.79 -9.44
N LEU A 699 -39.63 10.58 -10.20
CA LEU A 699 -40.47 9.41 -10.03
C LEU A 699 -39.78 8.16 -10.62
N ASN A 700 -40.03 7.01 -10.01
CA ASN A 700 -39.61 5.72 -10.54
C ASN A 700 -40.45 5.36 -11.76
N LEU A 701 -39.81 5.24 -12.91
CA LEU A 701 -40.45 4.86 -14.18
C LEU A 701 -39.99 3.46 -14.58
N PRO A 702 -40.79 2.71 -15.34
CA PRO A 702 -40.42 1.37 -15.78
C PRO A 702 -39.14 1.36 -16.60
N GLY A 703 -38.20 0.47 -16.30
CA GLY A 703 -36.86 0.41 -16.95
C GLY A 703 -36.85 0.05 -18.43
N HIS A 704 -37.96 -0.47 -18.97
CA HIS A 704 -38.11 -0.72 -20.43
C HIS A 704 -38.39 0.53 -21.24
N ILE A 705 -38.62 1.69 -20.60
CA ILE A 705 -38.90 2.97 -21.25
C ILE A 705 -37.58 3.77 -21.28
N GLN A 706 -37.09 4.12 -22.47
CA GLN A 706 -35.85 4.89 -22.61
C GLN A 706 -36.05 6.40 -22.42
N THR A 707 -37.29 6.89 -22.63
CA THR A 707 -37.62 8.31 -22.51
C THR A 707 -38.83 8.53 -21.63
N CYS A 708 -38.86 9.66 -20.94
CA CYS A 708 -39.98 10.04 -20.08
C CYS A 708 -41.27 10.23 -20.88
N PRO A 709 -42.35 9.52 -20.52
CA PRO A 709 -43.61 9.63 -21.29
C PRO A 709 -44.27 11.00 -21.19
N ALA A 710 -43.86 11.84 -20.22
CA ALA A 710 -44.45 13.17 -20.05
C ALA A 710 -43.67 14.31 -20.70
N CYS A 711 -42.36 14.18 -20.95
CA CYS A 711 -41.53 15.27 -21.50
C CYS A 711 -40.47 14.81 -22.49
N ASN A 712 -40.46 13.55 -22.89
CA ASN A 712 -39.49 12.94 -23.82
C ASN A 712 -37.99 13.05 -23.43
N THR A 713 -37.69 13.50 -22.23
CA THR A 713 -36.30 13.51 -21.71
C THR A 713 -35.81 12.07 -21.52
N GLN A 714 -34.58 11.80 -21.95
CA GLN A 714 -33.96 10.50 -21.74
C GLN A 714 -33.91 10.19 -20.25
N LEU A 715 -34.40 9.03 -19.86
CA LEU A 715 -34.36 8.57 -18.49
C LEU A 715 -32.92 8.20 -18.11
N ILE A 716 -32.56 8.47 -16.87
CA ILE A 716 -31.31 8.01 -16.29
C ILE A 716 -31.58 7.03 -15.16
N GLU A 717 -30.77 6.00 -15.08
CA GLU A 717 -30.76 5.10 -13.95
C GLU A 717 -30.11 5.77 -12.74
N ARG A 718 -30.78 5.73 -11.60
CA ARG A 718 -30.28 6.25 -10.33
C ARG A 718 -30.42 5.20 -9.25
N GLU A 719 -29.45 5.12 -8.39
CA GLU A 719 -29.49 4.33 -7.18
C GLU A 719 -30.23 5.09 -6.07
N PHE A 720 -31.20 4.45 -5.47
CA PHE A 720 -31.94 4.94 -4.30
C PHE A 720 -31.68 4.01 -3.14
N VAL A 721 -31.39 4.62 -2.00
CA VAL A 721 -31.14 3.93 -0.75
C VAL A 721 -32.34 4.17 0.16
N GLU A 722 -33.02 3.09 0.55
CA GLU A 722 -34.15 3.11 1.47
C GLU A 722 -33.71 2.51 2.81
N LEU A 723 -33.90 3.25 3.89
CA LEU A 723 -33.73 2.73 5.25
C LEU A 723 -34.90 1.82 5.60
N LEU A 724 -34.62 0.56 5.95
CA LEU A 724 -35.62 -0.42 6.30
C LEU A 724 -35.81 -0.58 7.82
N GLU A 725 -34.66 -0.68 8.52
CA GLU A 725 -34.67 -1.00 9.98
C GLU A 725 -33.49 -0.27 10.65
N GLU A 726 -33.73 0.15 11.89
CA GLU A 726 -32.72 0.61 12.83
C GLU A 726 -32.65 -0.40 13.98
N ASN A 727 -31.48 -0.97 14.20
CA ASN A 727 -31.29 -2.01 15.21
C ASN A 727 -30.26 -1.55 16.25
N LYS A 728 -30.58 -1.74 17.55
CA LYS A 728 -29.64 -1.43 18.63
C LYS A 728 -29.35 -2.69 19.47
N TYR A 729 -28.09 -2.82 19.85
CA TYR A 729 -27.64 -3.92 20.71
C TYR A 729 -27.93 -3.61 22.18
N LYS A 730 -28.10 -4.67 22.99
CA LYS A 730 -28.22 -4.55 24.45
C LYS A 730 -26.89 -4.09 25.06
N GLU A 731 -25.77 -4.58 24.53
CA GLU A 731 -24.41 -4.21 24.90
C GLU A 731 -23.63 -3.87 23.64
N ALA A 732 -22.85 -2.80 23.70
CA ALA A 732 -22.03 -2.38 22.56
C ALA A 732 -20.81 -3.29 22.39
N PHE A 733 -20.44 -3.54 21.15
CA PHE A 733 -19.14 -4.14 20.83
C PHE A 733 -18.10 -3.03 20.87
N ALA A 734 -17.00 -3.23 21.60
CA ALA A 734 -16.01 -2.19 21.79
C ALA A 734 -14.59 -2.68 21.53
N LEU A 735 -13.79 -1.83 20.92
CA LEU A 735 -12.35 -2.01 20.74
C LEU A 735 -11.64 -0.83 21.38
N ASN A 736 -10.64 -1.09 22.23
CA ASN A 736 -9.84 -0.07 22.87
C ASN A 736 -8.41 -0.15 22.36
N TYR A 737 -7.83 1.01 21.99
CA TYR A 737 -6.44 1.10 21.60
C TYR A 737 -5.83 2.45 21.93
N ASN A 738 -4.53 2.49 22.14
CA ASN A 738 -3.76 3.72 22.35
C ASN A 738 -3.15 4.15 21.03
N THR A 739 -3.26 5.43 20.69
CA THR A 739 -2.72 5.92 19.43
C THR A 739 -2.14 7.33 19.58
N PHE A 740 -1.44 7.76 18.54
CA PHE A 740 -0.91 9.09 18.42
C PHE A 740 -1.96 10.03 17.79
N CYS A 741 -2.09 11.22 18.36
CA CYS A 741 -3.08 12.19 17.93
C CYS A 741 -2.46 13.58 17.82
N VAL A 742 -3.09 14.44 17.03
CA VAL A 742 -2.83 15.89 17.02
C VAL A 742 -4.10 16.62 17.45
N ARG A 743 -4.08 17.18 18.65
CA ARG A 743 -5.16 17.99 19.16
C ARG A 743 -5.12 19.39 18.53
N VAL A 744 -6.25 19.85 18.02
CA VAL A 744 -6.41 21.18 17.40
C VAL A 744 -7.31 22.03 18.28
N GLU A 745 -6.75 23.09 18.83
CA GLU A 745 -7.43 24.07 19.64
C GLU A 745 -7.44 25.44 18.96
N ILE A 746 -8.57 26.12 19.01
CA ILE A 746 -8.76 27.44 18.40
C ILE A 746 -9.05 28.43 19.52
N ASN A 747 -8.32 29.56 19.54
CA ASN A 747 -8.54 30.58 20.54
C ASN A 747 -9.83 31.38 20.29
N ALA A 748 -10.23 32.24 21.24
CA ALA A 748 -11.48 32.97 21.20
C ALA A 748 -11.60 33.92 19.99
N ASP A 749 -10.51 34.55 19.59
CA ASP A 749 -10.50 35.47 18.47
C ASP A 749 -10.61 34.78 17.12
N ALA A 750 -9.93 33.64 16.94
CA ALA A 750 -10.10 32.78 15.77
C ALA A 750 -11.54 32.25 15.65
N ARG A 751 -12.19 31.89 16.77
CA ARG A 751 -13.62 31.49 16.77
C ARG A 751 -14.54 32.61 16.29
N LYS A 752 -14.31 33.87 16.77
CA LYS A 752 -15.06 35.04 16.27
C LYS A 752 -14.84 35.21 14.76
N TYR A 753 -13.61 35.05 14.31
CA TYR A 753 -13.25 35.18 12.92
C TYR A 753 -13.96 34.12 12.05
N PHE A 754 -13.93 32.85 12.46
CA PHE A 754 -14.65 31.75 11.80
C PHE A 754 -16.16 32.00 11.71
N SER A 755 -16.74 32.50 12.81
CA SER A 755 -18.15 32.89 12.83
C SER A 755 -18.44 34.02 11.82
N ALA A 756 -17.55 34.99 11.65
CA ALA A 756 -17.72 36.05 10.66
C ALA A 756 -17.68 35.53 9.22
N ILE A 757 -16.72 34.64 8.89
CA ILE A 757 -16.63 34.02 7.56
C ILE A 757 -17.93 33.29 7.20
N VAL A 758 -18.41 32.43 8.10
CA VAL A 758 -19.62 31.64 7.85
C VAL A 758 -20.86 32.53 7.76
N LYS A 759 -20.99 33.54 8.63
CA LYS A 759 -22.11 34.49 8.58
C LYS A 759 -22.13 35.30 7.28
N ASN A 760 -20.96 35.69 6.78
CA ASN A 760 -20.87 36.38 5.48
C ASN A 760 -21.29 35.45 4.33
N LEU A 761 -20.85 34.21 4.31
CA LEU A 761 -21.28 33.22 3.32
C LEU A 761 -22.81 32.98 3.40
N ARG A 762 -23.38 32.84 4.59
CA ARG A 762 -24.84 32.73 4.80
C ARG A 762 -25.58 33.91 4.18
N LYS A 763 -25.09 35.14 4.41
CA LYS A 763 -25.68 36.36 3.82
C LYS A 763 -25.59 36.37 2.30
N GLU A 764 -24.45 35.97 1.73
CA GLU A 764 -24.28 35.87 0.26
C GLU A 764 -25.25 34.87 -0.38
N ILE A 765 -25.46 33.74 0.24
CA ILE A 765 -26.40 32.70 -0.25
C ILE A 765 -27.82 33.26 -0.22
N LEU A 766 -28.24 33.89 0.88
CA LEU A 766 -29.57 34.48 1.02
C LEU A 766 -29.80 35.61 0.01
N ASN A 767 -28.77 36.39 -0.32
CA ASN A 767 -28.89 37.48 -1.30
C ASN A 767 -28.94 36.96 -2.77
N LYS A 768 -28.30 35.84 -3.06
CA LYS A 768 -28.20 35.30 -4.44
C LYS A 768 -29.30 34.31 -4.78
N GLN A 769 -29.97 33.71 -3.81
CA GLN A 769 -30.93 32.62 -4.02
C GLN A 769 -32.28 32.88 -3.37
N LYS A 770 -33.35 32.67 -4.13
CA LYS A 770 -34.73 32.72 -3.66
C LYS A 770 -35.13 31.55 -2.74
N TYR A 771 -34.41 30.42 -2.86
CA TYR A 771 -34.60 29.19 -2.08
C TYR A 771 -33.25 28.62 -1.65
N ILE A 772 -33.14 28.20 -0.40
CA ILE A 772 -31.95 27.52 0.14
C ILE A 772 -31.95 26.09 -0.40
N SER A 773 -30.87 25.68 -1.05
CA SER A 773 -30.70 24.29 -1.52
C SER A 773 -30.55 23.33 -0.33
N ASN A 774 -30.79 22.03 -0.56
CA ASN A 774 -30.60 21.04 0.52
C ASN A 774 -29.14 20.95 0.95
N GLU A 775 -28.21 21.20 0.02
CA GLU A 775 -26.78 21.27 0.32
C GLU A 775 -26.44 22.48 1.18
N ASP A 776 -27.11 23.63 0.98
CA ASP A 776 -26.87 24.83 1.77
C ASP A 776 -27.55 24.80 3.15
N LYS A 777 -28.56 23.95 3.38
CA LYS A 777 -29.24 23.84 4.69
C LYS A 777 -28.28 23.54 5.84
N GLN A 778 -27.35 22.62 5.64
CA GLN A 778 -26.37 22.24 6.66
C GLN A 778 -25.49 23.42 7.08
N LEU A 779 -25.21 24.38 6.16
CA LEU A 779 -24.49 25.60 6.50
C LEU A 779 -25.24 26.45 7.52
N PHE A 780 -26.58 26.45 7.50
CA PHE A 780 -27.40 27.24 8.42
C PHE A 780 -27.68 26.53 9.76
N GLU A 781 -27.63 25.20 9.76
CA GLU A 781 -27.95 24.35 10.91
C GLU A 781 -26.74 24.01 11.78
N SER A 782 -25.52 24.07 11.21
CA SER A 782 -24.30 23.66 11.91
C SER A 782 -23.58 24.83 12.60
N ASN A 783 -22.80 24.51 13.62
CA ASN A 783 -21.94 25.46 14.33
C ASN A 783 -20.83 26.00 13.41
N GLU A 784 -20.57 27.31 13.44
CA GLU A 784 -19.59 27.95 12.56
C GLU A 784 -18.18 27.42 12.77
N THR A 785 -17.76 27.17 14.01
CA THR A 785 -16.44 26.61 14.32
C THR A 785 -16.33 25.19 13.80
N GLN A 786 -17.37 24.39 13.95
CA GLN A 786 -17.42 23.04 13.41
C GLN A 786 -17.23 23.03 11.89
N ILE A 787 -17.99 23.86 11.17
CA ILE A 787 -17.88 24.00 9.72
C ILE A 787 -16.44 24.28 9.29
N CYS A 788 -15.80 25.28 9.94
CA CYS A 788 -14.45 25.71 9.58
C CYS A 788 -13.40 24.63 9.87
N VAL A 789 -13.39 24.11 11.08
CA VAL A 789 -12.37 23.14 11.51
C VAL A 789 -12.52 21.80 10.81
N HIS A 790 -13.74 21.31 10.69
CA HIS A 790 -14.02 20.03 10.03
C HIS A 790 -13.68 20.09 8.54
N THR A 791 -14.09 21.16 7.84
CA THR A 791 -13.74 21.33 6.43
C THR A 791 -12.23 21.40 6.22
N LEU A 792 -11.53 22.19 7.03
CA LEU A 792 -10.08 22.35 6.93
C LEU A 792 -9.35 21.02 7.23
N ALA A 793 -9.81 20.28 8.24
CA ALA A 793 -9.23 19.00 8.61
C ALA A 793 -9.31 17.98 7.46
N HIS A 794 -10.48 17.86 6.81
CA HIS A 794 -10.62 16.98 5.66
C HIS A 794 -9.73 17.39 4.49
N GLN A 795 -9.62 18.70 4.22
CA GLN A 795 -8.75 19.20 3.15
C GLN A 795 -7.27 18.91 3.43
N LEU A 796 -6.85 19.02 4.70
CA LEU A 796 -5.50 18.63 5.12
C LEU A 796 -5.27 17.14 4.95
N MET A 797 -6.17 16.29 5.43
CA MET A 797 -6.05 14.83 5.29
C MET A 797 -5.95 14.40 3.82
N LEU A 798 -6.78 14.97 2.94
CA LEU A 798 -6.74 14.70 1.51
C LEU A 798 -5.45 15.18 0.85
N SER A 799 -4.75 16.15 1.43
CA SER A 799 -3.49 16.68 0.92
C SER A 799 -2.26 15.89 1.35
N LEU A 800 -2.33 15.10 2.42
CA LEU A 800 -1.18 14.39 2.98
C LEU A 800 -0.42 13.52 1.95
N PRO A 801 -1.07 12.80 1.03
CA PRO A 801 -0.37 12.07 -0.02
C PRO A 801 0.47 12.92 -0.97
N LEU A 802 0.20 14.24 -1.04
CA LEU A 802 1.00 15.19 -1.82
C LEU A 802 2.09 15.89 -0.99
N VAL A 803 2.02 15.78 0.33
CA VAL A 803 2.99 16.37 1.27
C VAL A 803 4.16 15.45 1.45
N GLU A 804 3.87 14.22 1.80
CA GLU A 804 4.82 13.14 1.96
C GLU A 804 4.33 11.96 1.15
N HIS A 805 5.05 11.65 0.09
CA HIS A 805 4.73 10.53 -0.76
C HIS A 805 4.72 9.25 0.10
N GLY A 806 3.61 8.51 0.09
CA GLY A 806 3.38 7.34 0.93
C GLY A 806 2.44 7.55 2.11
N ALA A 807 2.11 8.79 2.44
CA ALA A 807 1.03 9.06 3.37
C ALA A 807 -0.29 8.57 2.79
N ASN A 808 -0.95 7.65 3.50
CA ASN A 808 -2.27 7.18 3.11
C ASN A 808 -3.32 7.91 3.95
N SER A 809 -4.20 8.63 3.28
CA SER A 809 -5.31 9.33 3.96
C SER A 809 -6.29 8.41 4.69
N ARG A 810 -6.18 7.09 4.52
CA ARG A 810 -6.95 6.08 5.26
C ARG A 810 -6.33 5.71 6.62
N ASP A 811 -5.07 6.06 6.83
CA ASP A 811 -4.31 5.75 8.05
C ASP A 811 -4.42 6.84 9.11
N ILE A 812 -5.08 7.94 8.78
CA ILE A 812 -5.40 9.06 9.68
C ILE A 812 -6.88 9.38 9.57
N ASP A 813 -7.48 9.75 10.68
CA ASP A 813 -8.87 10.19 10.73
C ASP A 813 -9.00 11.47 11.58
N PHE A 814 -10.16 12.10 11.56
CA PHE A 814 -10.40 13.35 12.28
C PHE A 814 -11.77 13.32 12.97
N MET A 815 -11.81 13.79 14.20
CA MET A 815 -13.05 13.94 14.96
C MET A 815 -13.10 15.26 15.73
N LEU A 816 -14.28 15.83 15.82
CA LEU A 816 -14.58 16.97 16.67
C LEU A 816 -15.23 16.52 17.97
N ILE A 817 -14.76 17.06 19.09
CA ILE A 817 -15.33 16.80 20.42
C ILE A 817 -15.76 18.12 21.03
N GLU A 818 -16.99 18.19 21.51
CA GLU A 818 -17.45 19.29 22.32
C GLU A 818 -17.10 18.99 23.78
N VAL A 819 -16.32 19.88 24.40
CA VAL A 819 -15.93 19.76 25.80
C VAL A 819 -17.04 20.35 26.67
N PRO A 820 -17.79 19.54 27.44
CA PRO A 820 -19.00 20.00 28.16
C PRO A 820 -18.75 21.13 29.18
N SER A 821 -17.54 21.19 29.76
CA SER A 821 -17.20 22.12 30.83
C SER A 821 -17.10 23.59 30.37
N ASN A 822 -16.91 23.86 29.07
CA ASN A 822 -16.69 25.22 28.55
C ASN A 822 -17.25 25.47 27.15
N TYR A 823 -18.03 24.59 26.60
CA TYR A 823 -18.57 24.63 25.20
C TYR A 823 -17.49 24.86 24.15
N LYS A 824 -16.30 24.34 24.41
CA LYS A 824 -15.13 24.46 23.52
C LYS A 824 -15.14 23.26 22.57
N ILE A 825 -15.10 23.54 21.27
CA ILE A 825 -14.92 22.52 20.26
C ILE A 825 -13.40 22.30 20.10
N VAL A 826 -12.98 21.03 20.23
CA VAL A 826 -11.60 20.57 20.06
C VAL A 826 -11.59 19.53 18.98
N GLY A 827 -10.67 19.66 18.01
CA GLY A 827 -10.46 18.69 16.97
C GLY A 827 -9.32 17.74 17.32
N TYR A 828 -9.44 16.48 16.91
CA TYR A 828 -8.35 15.48 17.01
C TYR A 828 -8.15 14.83 15.67
N PHE A 829 -6.95 15.00 15.09
CA PHE A 829 -6.44 14.06 14.12
C PHE A 829 -5.89 12.86 14.89
N PHE A 830 -6.15 11.67 14.41
CA PHE A 830 -5.66 10.47 15.08
C PHE A 830 -5.29 9.38 14.07
N ASP A 831 -4.22 8.66 14.38
CA ASP A 831 -3.83 7.50 13.62
C ASP A 831 -4.83 6.35 13.87
N THR A 832 -5.25 5.66 12.82
CA THR A 832 -6.37 4.70 12.85
C THR A 832 -6.00 3.33 13.42
N CYS A 833 -4.78 3.13 13.90
CA CYS A 833 -4.33 1.88 14.52
C CYS A 833 -3.64 2.11 15.86
N GLU A 834 -3.50 1.04 16.63
CA GLU A 834 -2.79 1.05 17.90
C GLU A 834 -1.32 1.43 17.71
N HIS A 835 -0.81 2.27 18.58
CA HIS A 835 0.55 2.85 18.56
C HIS A 835 0.86 3.74 17.35
N GLY A 836 -0.13 4.01 16.49
CA GLY A 836 -0.04 4.98 15.40
C GLY A 836 0.55 4.45 14.10
N THR A 837 0.11 5.05 13.00
CA THR A 837 0.65 4.80 11.65
C THR A 837 1.82 5.73 11.31
N GLY A 838 2.01 6.81 12.11
CA GLY A 838 2.96 7.90 11.84
C GLY A 838 2.38 9.02 10.97
N MET A 839 1.09 9.00 10.66
CA MET A 839 0.46 10.04 9.85
C MET A 839 0.27 11.34 10.62
N CYS A 840 -0.05 11.25 11.91
CA CYS A 840 -0.12 12.42 12.79
C CYS A 840 1.27 13.07 12.99
N ASP A 841 2.34 12.29 13.07
CA ASP A 841 3.72 12.81 13.08
C ASP A 841 4.05 13.52 11.76
N THR A 842 3.67 12.94 10.63
CA THR A 842 3.83 13.52 9.29
C THR A 842 3.06 14.84 9.18
N LEU A 843 1.81 14.87 9.63
CA LEU A 843 0.99 16.08 9.61
C LEU A 843 1.67 17.20 10.43
N ILE A 844 2.10 16.93 11.64
CA ILE A 844 2.76 17.94 12.50
C ILE A 844 4.09 18.39 11.89
N LYS A 845 4.91 17.48 11.40
CA LYS A 845 6.21 17.79 10.81
C LYS A 845 6.10 18.73 9.62
N TYR A 846 5.14 18.46 8.71
CA TYR A 846 4.97 19.16 7.44
C TYR A 846 3.71 20.02 7.38
N LEU A 847 3.21 20.52 8.50
CA LEU A 847 1.92 21.21 8.61
C LEU A 847 1.76 22.37 7.61
N GLU A 848 2.80 23.20 7.47
CA GLU A 848 2.79 24.33 6.53
C GLU A 848 2.69 23.86 5.07
N THR A 849 3.45 22.83 4.70
CA THR A 849 3.39 22.22 3.37
C THR A 849 2.01 21.62 3.11
N ALA A 850 1.39 21.01 4.14
CA ALA A 850 0.05 20.44 4.03
C ALA A 850 -1.00 21.51 3.69
N PHE A 851 -0.92 22.70 4.29
CA PHE A 851 -1.81 23.81 3.94
C PHE A 851 -1.65 24.25 2.48
N ILE A 852 -0.40 24.38 1.99
CA ILE A 852 -0.12 24.73 0.59
C ILE A 852 -0.69 23.69 -0.37
N LYS A 853 -0.48 22.42 -0.08
CA LYS A 853 -1.00 21.30 -0.90
C LYS A 853 -2.51 21.20 -0.84
N ALA A 854 -3.12 21.40 0.33
CA ALA A 854 -4.57 21.43 0.49
C ALA A 854 -5.18 22.56 -0.36
N LYS A 855 -4.61 23.77 -0.32
CA LYS A 855 -5.06 24.86 -1.18
C LYS A 855 -4.97 24.48 -2.65
N PHE A 856 -3.84 23.94 -3.10
CA PHE A 856 -3.67 23.49 -4.48
C PHE A 856 -4.76 22.51 -4.92
N LEU A 857 -5.09 21.52 -4.07
CA LEU A 857 -6.14 20.55 -4.36
C LEU A 857 -7.53 21.20 -4.48
N VAL A 858 -7.86 22.06 -3.54
CA VAL A 858 -9.17 22.72 -3.48
C VAL A 858 -9.37 23.67 -4.65
N ASP A 859 -8.35 24.46 -5.01
CA ASP A 859 -8.38 25.39 -6.15
C ASP A 859 -8.61 24.68 -7.49
N ASN A 860 -7.92 23.57 -7.70
CA ASN A 860 -7.99 22.82 -8.95
C ASN A 860 -9.22 21.90 -9.07
N CYS A 861 -10.05 21.79 -8.04
CA CYS A 861 -11.26 20.99 -8.10
C CYS A 861 -12.42 21.80 -8.72
N PRO A 862 -13.07 21.32 -9.79
CA PRO A 862 -14.15 22.05 -10.47
C PRO A 862 -15.49 22.02 -9.72
N CYS A 863 -15.61 21.28 -8.61
CA CYS A 863 -16.87 21.21 -7.87
C CYS A 863 -17.20 22.53 -7.15
N LYS A 864 -18.49 22.80 -6.97
CA LYS A 864 -18.96 24.05 -6.33
C LYS A 864 -19.00 23.95 -4.80
N TYR A 865 -19.54 22.87 -4.27
CA TYR A 865 -19.82 22.75 -2.82
C TYR A 865 -18.79 21.96 -2.03
N GLY A 866 -18.14 21.04 -2.66
CA GLY A 866 -17.23 20.04 -2.10
C GLY A 866 -17.54 18.68 -2.68
N CYS A 867 -16.55 17.81 -2.75
CA CYS A 867 -16.70 16.45 -3.23
C CYS A 867 -15.61 15.56 -2.63
N SER A 868 -15.67 14.26 -2.89
CA SER A 868 -14.66 13.29 -2.44
C SER A 868 -13.23 13.57 -2.96
N SER A 869 -13.10 14.51 -3.89
CA SER A 869 -11.79 14.94 -4.39
C SER A 869 -11.18 16.11 -3.60
N CYS A 870 -11.94 16.89 -2.87
CA CYS A 870 -11.41 18.11 -2.24
C CYS A 870 -11.89 18.36 -0.81
N THR A 871 -12.95 17.66 -0.34
CA THR A 871 -13.57 18.01 0.92
C THR A 871 -14.13 16.79 1.68
N THR A 872 -14.74 15.81 1.02
CA THR A 872 -15.34 14.64 1.68
C THR A 872 -14.38 13.45 1.72
N ILE A 873 -14.39 12.68 2.81
CA ILE A 873 -13.60 11.45 2.98
C ILE A 873 -14.52 10.25 3.14
N GLN A 874 -14.01 9.04 2.88
CA GLN A 874 -14.82 7.82 2.91
C GLN A 874 -15.24 7.39 4.33
N ARG A 875 -14.47 7.73 5.35
CA ARG A 875 -14.63 7.26 6.73
C ARG A 875 -14.70 8.44 7.70
N CYS A 876 -15.54 9.41 7.42
CA CYS A 876 -15.74 10.50 8.36
C CYS A 876 -16.62 10.05 9.53
N PRO A 877 -16.16 10.15 10.79
CA PRO A 877 -16.97 9.83 11.97
C PRO A 877 -18.27 10.64 12.07
N ASP A 878 -18.28 11.86 11.50
CA ASP A 878 -19.42 12.76 11.45
C ASP A 878 -20.21 12.70 10.13
N ASP A 879 -20.13 11.60 9.37
CA ASP A 879 -20.84 11.38 8.10
C ASP A 879 -20.65 12.48 7.05
N ASN A 880 -19.49 13.12 7.04
CA ASN A 880 -19.19 14.27 6.16
C ASN A 880 -20.20 15.44 6.30
N LYS A 881 -20.80 15.62 7.48
CA LYS A 881 -21.70 16.74 7.75
C LYS A 881 -20.92 18.04 7.94
N ALA A 882 -21.59 19.17 7.64
CA ALA A 882 -21.02 20.52 7.83
C ALA A 882 -19.70 20.78 7.09
N LEU A 883 -19.57 20.31 5.87
CA LEU A 883 -18.38 20.51 5.02
C LEU A 883 -18.68 21.47 3.88
N PHE A 884 -17.89 22.54 3.74
CA PHE A 884 -18.07 23.57 2.70
C PHE A 884 -16.73 23.96 2.08
N LYS A 885 -16.55 23.63 0.82
CA LYS A 885 -15.33 23.87 0.04
C LYS A 885 -14.87 25.35 0.13
N SER A 886 -15.80 26.28 -0.06
CA SER A 886 -15.50 27.73 -0.07
C SER A 886 -15.00 28.24 1.28
N VAL A 887 -15.51 27.70 2.38
CA VAL A 887 -15.06 28.06 3.73
C VAL A 887 -13.62 27.60 3.95
N GLY A 888 -13.33 26.35 3.61
CA GLY A 888 -11.98 25.81 3.74
C GLY A 888 -10.98 26.54 2.84
N LEU A 889 -11.35 26.85 1.60
CA LEU A 889 -10.48 27.60 0.68
C LEU A 889 -10.13 29.00 1.26
N SER A 890 -11.12 29.74 1.78
CA SER A 890 -10.87 31.04 2.40
C SER A 890 -9.91 30.95 3.59
N LEU A 891 -10.02 29.90 4.40
CA LEU A 891 -9.11 29.66 5.52
C LEU A 891 -7.70 29.31 5.04
N LEU A 892 -7.57 28.47 4.01
CA LEU A 892 -6.28 28.09 3.43
C LEU A 892 -5.58 29.30 2.79
N GLU A 893 -6.31 30.17 2.11
CA GLU A 893 -5.77 31.40 1.54
C GLU A 893 -5.17 32.30 2.61
N GLU A 894 -5.85 32.44 3.72
CA GLU A 894 -5.42 33.28 4.83
C GLU A 894 -4.21 32.68 5.56
N ILE A 895 -4.24 31.39 5.85
CA ILE A 895 -3.12 30.70 6.54
C ILE A 895 -1.84 30.83 5.73
N ILE A 896 -1.93 30.72 4.40
CA ILE A 896 -0.75 30.77 3.51
C ILE A 896 -0.28 32.22 3.29
N ASN A 897 -1.19 33.20 3.24
CA ASN A 897 -0.88 34.59 2.94
C ASN A 897 -1.45 35.56 4.04
N PRO A 898 -0.95 35.51 5.25
CA PRO A 898 -1.52 36.28 6.39
C PRO A 898 -1.44 37.81 6.24
N THR A 899 -0.73 38.33 5.22
CA THR A 899 -0.48 39.79 5.04
C THR A 899 -1.30 40.46 3.94
N GLN A 900 -2.09 39.76 3.17
CA GLN A 900 -3.03 40.37 2.22
C GLN A 900 -4.38 40.64 2.90
N THR A 901 -4.43 41.63 3.74
CA THR A 901 -5.69 42.26 4.20
C THR A 901 -6.49 42.74 2.98
N ARG A 902 -7.39 41.90 2.47
CA ARG A 902 -8.56 42.41 1.76
C ARG A 902 -9.38 43.16 2.80
N THR A 903 -9.34 44.48 2.76
CA THR A 903 -10.33 45.37 3.38
C THR A 903 -11.70 44.87 2.94
N ILE A 904 -12.35 44.13 3.82
CA ILE A 904 -13.77 43.82 3.69
C ILE A 904 -14.46 45.16 3.92
N ASN A 905 -14.79 45.84 2.84
CA ASN A 905 -15.62 47.04 2.91
C ASN A 905 -16.88 46.71 3.72
N GLN A 906 -17.15 47.56 4.72
CA GLN A 906 -18.27 47.53 5.65
C GLN A 906 -19.61 47.45 4.96
#